data_73eddbc3b6eab519aa4301c02f5a9ed9
#
_entry.id   73eddbc3b6eab519aa4301c02f5a9ed9
#
_cell.length_a   1.000
_cell.length_b   1.000
_cell.length_c   1.000
_cell.angle_alpha   90.00
_cell.angle_beta   90.00
_cell.angle_gamma   90.00
#
_symmetry.space_group_name_H-M   'P 1'
#
loop_
_entity.id
_entity.type
_entity.pdbx_description
1 polymer ?
#
loop_
_entity_poly.entity_id
_entity_poly.type
_entity_poly.pdbx_seq_one_letter_code
_entity_poly.pdbx_strand_id
1 'polypeptide(L)'
;MALKSANTAPKDYNYYAFISYSRKDLKWAKWLQKKLETYRLPSKLRKHNDEIPKRIVPVFRDQTDLSGVVLEDSLKKELDASKYLIVICSANSSDSEWVNKEIEYFKSIGRTDKIIPIMLDSSMDCIPDEILNITPAVLGINIKESGKRHAFLQVVSTLLNLRFDDLKRRDKRRRVRNNLILSMLLTIVISIITFIICYNIPYTDYYNDITFNHELPIGVYKLTKEQAEKNSCSYKFTTQRRKVISVEKVNPYGKLTDSPVYLATTQYSRQLFSYDEDGELISVSYSNKNGEIVYEKKLSYDMTGDEMSVEYIKPLNNTKALGLLSDISYLNVPFETAGKSEITRQLNTYDADGYLKTTVFHRDNLETPSCDSNGVYGKSYEYNENGQISLITNLDINGEAFNCRYGWAKVAYEYDEYGNCILEQYLDKDDNKIRINTGVSALKISYDENFNIANFEYLDEEGLSCTDKNGISEFVCNYEIPGLMSSYVYLDTDDNEINDQYGINQTLIEYDSNGYQTKISFRDIKDEPVFSPEYGCYQYAMKPDAQGRIVEASFCDIDGNLMADEASGASINCFTYDENGYLNEMYYLDENRQPVLTAAGYSSFVITRNSLGQILKEETYDTESSLICTTEGYAVIEYEYDAFGNITKASYFDENEKPCKNSSGYSIVKYEYEQSNPVTIYYYDENEEPTLCSDNYHMSYMIYENGKLLHTSYYDTNITLSNNSSGYAIHEQDYDSLGNVLADAWYDENSEPLAPPRYYLIKYVYDAIGNKTLTRCFTTESSKAVFTVGAIYDSFGNIIMTLYYDQDGNRIGVSS
;
A
#
# COMPACT_ATOMS: atom_id res chain seq x y z
N MET A 1 28.25 52.69 7.17
CA MET A 1 28.59 53.25 8.49
C MET A 1 29.87 52.56 8.98
N ALA A 2 30.99 53.29 8.89
CA ALA A 2 32.31 52.78 9.28
C ALA A 2 32.40 52.83 10.83
N LEU A 3 32.55 51.67 11.42
CA LEU A 3 32.87 51.52 12.83
C LEU A 3 34.28 52.01 13.10
N LYS A 4 34.39 53.25 13.61
CA LYS A 4 35.63 53.72 14.25
C LYS A 4 35.95 52.79 15.41
N SER A 5 36.91 51.84 15.24
CA SER A 5 37.56 51.16 16.34
C SER A 5 38.50 52.19 17.03
N ALA A 6 38.19 52.59 18.24
CA ALA A 6 39.14 53.29 19.07
C ALA A 6 40.29 52.32 19.41
N ASN A 7 41.32 52.30 18.60
CA ASN A 7 42.62 51.75 18.95
C ASN A 7 43.32 52.78 19.85
N THR A 8 43.27 52.62 21.13
CA THR A 8 43.99 53.45 22.07
C THR A 8 45.40 52.84 22.30
N ALA A 9 46.40 53.37 21.65
CA ALA A 9 47.80 53.20 22.13
C ALA A 9 47.91 53.72 23.56
N PRO A 10 48.92 53.28 24.36
CA PRO A 10 49.17 53.87 25.67
C PRO A 10 49.36 55.38 25.53
N LYS A 11 48.79 56.16 26.47
CA LYS A 11 48.67 57.65 26.38
C LYS A 11 49.95 58.39 25.92
N ASP A 12 51.13 57.83 26.16
CA ASP A 12 52.44 58.43 25.84
C ASP A 12 53.27 57.58 24.85
N TYR A 13 52.74 56.49 24.26
CA TYR A 13 53.49 55.56 23.42
C TYR A 13 52.66 55.11 22.22
N ASN A 14 53.35 54.87 21.08
CA ASN A 14 52.71 54.33 19.88
C ASN A 14 52.43 52.83 19.95
N TYR A 15 53.22 52.08 20.72
CA TYR A 15 53.14 50.61 20.89
C TYR A 15 53.05 50.20 22.39
N TYR A 16 52.29 49.13 22.65
CA TYR A 16 52.25 48.50 23.97
C TYR A 16 53.59 47.82 24.28
N ALA A 17 54.22 47.20 23.31
CA ALA A 17 55.50 46.55 23.45
C ALA A 17 56.25 46.45 22.10
N PHE A 18 57.54 46.44 22.20
CA PHE A 18 58.46 46.02 21.15
C PHE A 18 58.87 44.56 21.46
N ILE A 19 58.84 43.67 20.46
CA ILE A 19 59.31 42.30 20.59
C ILE A 19 60.71 42.18 20.01
N SER A 20 61.69 42.07 20.90
CA SER A 20 63.10 41.80 20.56
C SER A 20 63.35 40.29 20.47
N TYR A 21 63.97 39.82 19.41
CA TYR A 21 64.16 38.38 19.16
C TYR A 21 65.30 38.14 18.15
N SER A 22 65.96 36.99 18.28
CA SER A 22 66.87 36.51 17.22
C SER A 22 66.09 36.06 15.98
N ARG A 23 66.54 36.38 14.77
CA ARG A 23 65.91 35.99 13.50
C ARG A 23 65.53 34.50 13.45
N LYS A 24 66.34 33.65 14.07
CA LYS A 24 66.03 32.20 14.20
C LYS A 24 64.76 31.92 15.02
N ASP A 25 64.33 32.82 15.87
CA ASP A 25 63.14 32.72 16.73
C ASP A 25 61.88 33.39 16.19
N LEU A 26 61.88 33.77 14.90
CA LEU A 26 60.79 34.46 14.21
C LEU A 26 59.41 33.78 14.42
N LYS A 27 59.33 32.43 14.50
CA LYS A 27 58.09 31.72 14.72
C LYS A 27 57.47 32.05 16.09
N TRP A 28 58.30 32.24 17.12
CA TRP A 28 57.87 32.63 18.46
C TRP A 28 57.44 34.08 18.54
N ALA A 29 58.20 34.98 17.89
CA ALA A 29 57.87 36.40 17.81
C ALA A 29 56.53 36.62 17.08
N LYS A 30 56.33 35.98 15.91
CA LYS A 30 55.04 36.02 15.15
C LYS A 30 53.87 35.44 15.98
N TRP A 31 54.09 34.33 16.68
CA TRP A 31 53.10 33.74 17.55
C TRP A 31 52.69 34.68 18.67
N LEU A 32 53.66 35.26 19.37
CA LEU A 32 53.41 36.15 20.48
C LEU A 32 52.67 37.42 20.05
N GLN A 33 53.16 38.09 19.00
CA GLN A 33 52.50 39.28 18.44
C GLN A 33 51.05 39.01 18.07
N LYS A 34 50.81 37.93 17.26
CA LYS A 34 49.45 37.55 16.84
C LYS A 34 48.56 37.23 18.04
N LYS A 35 49.13 36.60 19.07
CA LYS A 35 48.37 36.25 20.30
C LYS A 35 48.04 37.50 21.12
N LEU A 36 48.96 38.43 21.32
CA LEU A 36 48.73 39.70 22.00
C LEU A 36 47.63 40.53 21.32
N GLU A 37 47.79 40.72 20.00
CA GLU A 37 46.88 41.54 19.22
C GLU A 37 45.48 40.96 19.04
N THR A 38 45.34 39.63 19.00
CA THR A 38 44.06 38.93 18.84
C THR A 38 43.35 38.61 20.18
N TYR A 39 44.07 38.58 21.28
CA TYR A 39 43.50 38.27 22.57
C TYR A 39 42.55 39.32 23.06
N ARG A 40 41.31 39.01 23.23
CA ARG A 40 40.28 39.90 23.79
C ARG A 40 40.31 39.79 25.32
N LEU A 41 40.65 40.85 25.98
CA LEU A 41 40.63 40.91 27.44
C LEU A 41 39.22 40.75 28.00
N PRO A 42 39.03 40.00 29.11
CA PRO A 42 37.74 39.79 29.72
C PRO A 42 37.07 41.13 30.09
N SER A 43 35.81 41.32 29.67
CA SER A 43 35.07 42.58 29.84
C SER A 43 34.94 43.05 31.30
N LYS A 44 34.87 42.09 32.27
CA LYS A 44 34.79 42.43 33.70
C LYS A 44 36.09 43.05 34.25
N LEU A 45 37.26 42.87 33.62
CA LEU A 45 38.52 43.56 33.98
C LEU A 45 38.49 45.01 33.56
N ARG A 46 37.82 45.34 32.49
CA ARG A 46 37.69 46.69 31.91
C ARG A 46 36.64 47.55 32.63
N LYS A 47 35.61 46.88 33.23
CA LYS A 47 34.52 47.61 33.90
C LYS A 47 34.95 48.40 35.17
N HIS A 48 36.11 48.05 35.71
CA HIS A 48 36.67 48.70 36.92
C HIS A 48 37.92 49.52 36.68
N ASN A 49 38.41 49.56 35.44
CA ASN A 49 39.54 50.37 35.01
C ASN A 49 39.46 50.63 33.51
N ASP A 50 39.10 51.86 33.16
CA ASP A 50 38.93 52.34 31.79
C ASP A 50 40.23 52.38 30.98
N GLU A 51 41.37 52.37 31.66
CA GLU A 51 42.67 52.32 31.05
C GLU A 51 43.02 50.95 30.42
N ILE A 52 42.29 49.91 30.74
CA ILE A 52 42.55 48.56 30.19
C ILE A 52 41.90 48.45 28.82
N PRO A 53 42.70 48.26 27.76
CA PRO A 53 42.21 48.20 26.36
C PRO A 53 41.42 46.89 26.12
N LYS A 54 40.65 46.91 25.04
CA LYS A 54 39.95 45.70 24.58
C LYS A 54 40.91 44.61 24.07
N ARG A 55 42.03 45.05 23.49
CA ARG A 55 43.12 44.25 22.94
C ARG A 55 44.44 44.96 23.18
N ILE A 56 45.53 44.23 23.20
CA ILE A 56 46.91 44.80 23.30
C ILE A 56 47.36 45.03 21.85
N VAL A 57 46.99 46.20 21.27
CA VAL A 57 47.40 46.61 19.93
C VAL A 57 47.69 48.09 19.96
N PRO A 58 48.70 48.56 19.19
CA PRO A 58 49.64 47.78 18.39
C PRO A 58 50.84 47.25 19.23
N VAL A 59 51.40 46.12 18.76
CA VAL A 59 52.66 45.54 19.26
C VAL A 59 53.66 45.54 18.11
N PHE A 60 54.79 46.18 18.33
CA PHE A 60 55.85 46.24 17.29
C PHE A 60 56.70 44.98 17.28
N ARG A 61 57.11 44.53 16.13
CA ARG A 61 58.07 43.46 15.89
C ARG A 61 58.84 43.81 14.63
N ASP A 62 60.14 43.84 14.75
CA ASP A 62 60.98 44.12 13.59
C ASP A 62 60.76 43.13 12.45
N GLN A 63 60.53 43.62 11.26
CA GLN A 63 60.28 42.86 10.04
C GLN A 63 61.33 43.13 8.96
N THR A 64 62.27 44.01 9.19
CA THR A 64 63.17 44.49 8.12
C THR A 64 64.42 43.59 7.97
N ASP A 65 64.69 43.18 6.73
CA ASP A 65 65.91 42.47 6.30
C ASP A 65 67.02 43.43 5.81
N LEU A 66 66.98 44.71 6.18
CA LEU A 66 67.88 45.69 5.66
C LEU A 66 69.18 45.80 6.46
N SER A 67 70.27 45.76 5.78
CA SER A 67 71.60 45.96 6.30
C SER A 67 72.04 47.43 6.18
N GLY A 68 72.57 48.02 7.28
CA GLY A 68 73.31 49.32 7.24
C GLY A 68 73.01 50.36 8.32
N VAL A 69 73.79 51.34 8.48
CA VAL A 69 73.81 52.35 9.52
C VAL A 69 72.52 53.17 9.66
N VAL A 70 71.65 53.23 8.65
CA VAL A 70 70.35 53.96 8.67
C VAL A 70 69.30 53.17 9.48
N LEU A 71 69.50 51.91 9.78
CA LEU A 71 68.57 51.07 10.49
C LEU A 71 68.62 51.30 12.02
N GLU A 72 69.74 51.73 12.56
CA GLU A 72 69.92 51.90 14.02
C GLU A 72 69.06 53.07 14.56
N ASP A 73 68.96 54.15 13.85
CA ASP A 73 68.14 55.33 14.23
C ASP A 73 66.66 55.09 14.06
N SER A 74 66.26 54.28 13.08
CA SER A 74 64.84 53.87 12.89
C SER A 74 64.38 52.98 14.01
N LEU A 75 65.15 51.96 14.40
CA LEU A 75 64.82 51.05 15.50
C LEU A 75 64.79 51.76 16.86
N LYS A 76 65.67 52.68 17.12
CA LYS A 76 65.68 53.51 18.31
C LYS A 76 64.37 54.27 18.46
N LYS A 77 63.87 54.87 17.36
CA LYS A 77 62.55 55.53 17.38
C LYS A 77 61.39 54.63 17.74
N GLU A 78 61.38 53.34 17.26
CA GLU A 78 60.33 52.36 17.59
C GLU A 78 60.43 51.85 19.01
N LEU A 79 61.64 51.72 19.51
CA LEU A 79 61.94 51.44 20.92
C LEU A 79 61.47 52.63 21.83
N ASP A 80 61.74 53.87 21.48
CA ASP A 80 61.26 55.09 22.17
C ASP A 80 59.74 55.09 22.21
N ALA A 81 59.09 54.73 21.06
CA ALA A 81 57.64 54.73 20.90
C ALA A 81 56.96 53.55 21.58
N SER A 82 57.70 52.61 22.23
CA SER A 82 57.19 51.40 22.85
C SER A 82 57.24 51.49 24.36
N LYS A 83 56.12 51.13 25.02
CA LYS A 83 56.00 51.16 26.47
C LYS A 83 56.82 50.08 27.17
N TYR A 84 56.86 48.89 26.61
CA TYR A 84 57.59 47.71 27.14
C TYR A 84 58.49 47.12 26.04
N LEU A 85 59.59 46.51 26.49
CA LEU A 85 60.41 45.64 25.67
C LEU A 85 60.21 44.18 26.04
N ILE A 86 59.68 43.36 25.15
CA ILE A 86 59.56 41.91 25.34
C ILE A 86 60.75 41.27 24.67
N VAL A 87 61.59 40.57 25.42
CA VAL A 87 62.77 39.87 24.89
C VAL A 87 62.49 38.38 24.82
N ILE A 88 62.56 37.76 23.65
CA ILE A 88 62.52 36.32 23.49
C ILE A 88 63.93 35.75 23.76
N CYS A 89 64.09 35.13 24.92
CA CYS A 89 65.37 34.57 25.38
C CYS A 89 65.47 33.12 24.92
N SER A 90 66.49 32.85 24.12
CA SER A 90 66.87 31.52 23.57
C SER A 90 68.33 31.44 23.37
N ALA A 91 68.89 30.23 23.15
CA ALA A 91 70.28 30.10 22.79
C ALA A 91 70.74 30.88 21.54
N ASN A 92 69.74 31.31 20.71
CA ASN A 92 70.02 32.12 19.53
C ASN A 92 70.02 33.62 19.85
N SER A 93 69.33 34.04 20.92
CA SER A 93 69.23 35.48 21.29
C SER A 93 70.30 35.92 22.31
N SER A 94 70.83 34.95 23.11
CA SER A 94 71.91 35.24 24.03
C SER A 94 73.18 35.82 23.35
N ASP A 95 73.58 35.21 22.24
CA ASP A 95 74.71 35.63 21.43
C ASP A 95 74.35 36.69 20.36
N SER A 96 73.18 37.22 20.33
CA SER A 96 72.74 38.17 19.33
C SER A 96 73.14 39.58 19.67
N GLU A 97 74.08 40.11 18.95
CA GLU A 97 74.54 41.47 19.11
C GLU A 97 73.39 42.53 18.99
N TRP A 98 72.45 42.28 18.13
CA TRP A 98 71.27 43.17 17.95
C TRP A 98 70.32 43.12 19.14
N VAL A 99 70.01 41.93 19.67
CA VAL A 99 69.17 41.82 20.87
C VAL A 99 69.80 42.50 22.06
N ASN A 100 71.10 42.35 22.26
CA ASN A 100 71.82 43.01 23.33
C ASN A 100 71.86 44.52 23.16
N LYS A 101 72.01 45.06 21.94
CA LYS A 101 71.96 46.52 21.68
C LYS A 101 70.57 47.09 21.91
N GLU A 102 69.54 46.40 21.57
CA GLU A 102 68.14 46.79 21.84
C GLU A 102 67.85 46.88 23.36
N ILE A 103 68.34 45.91 24.11
CA ILE A 103 68.23 45.91 25.57
C ILE A 103 69.02 47.02 26.23
N GLU A 104 70.30 47.19 25.82
CA GLU A 104 71.14 48.26 26.32
C GLU A 104 70.54 49.65 26.04
N TYR A 105 70.06 49.89 24.84
CA TYR A 105 69.40 51.12 24.49
C TYR A 105 68.17 51.37 25.37
N PHE A 106 67.28 50.37 25.52
CA PHE A 106 66.06 50.47 26.31
C PHE A 106 66.35 50.74 27.81
N LYS A 107 67.53 50.25 28.30
CA LYS A 107 68.04 50.56 29.62
C LYS A 107 68.51 52.00 29.71
N SER A 108 69.27 52.49 28.67
CA SER A 108 69.83 53.84 28.64
C SER A 108 68.77 54.97 28.69
N ILE A 109 67.55 54.71 28.17
CA ILE A 109 66.41 55.66 28.24
C ILE A 109 65.61 55.51 29.55
N GLY A 110 66.15 54.87 30.56
CA GLY A 110 65.59 54.79 31.93
C GLY A 110 64.41 53.81 32.10
N ARG A 111 64.18 52.87 31.19
CA ARG A 111 63.04 51.92 31.19
C ARG A 111 63.42 50.48 31.53
N THR A 112 64.39 50.29 32.37
CA THR A 112 64.88 48.95 32.76
C THR A 112 63.80 48.11 33.39
N ASP A 113 62.88 48.72 34.19
CA ASP A 113 61.73 48.09 34.82
C ASP A 113 60.60 47.67 33.86
N LYS A 114 60.72 48.02 32.59
CA LYS A 114 59.74 47.73 31.52
C LYS A 114 60.22 46.61 30.60
N ILE A 115 61.33 45.94 30.92
CA ILE A 115 61.85 44.79 30.12
C ILE A 115 61.19 43.53 30.63
N ILE A 116 60.64 42.71 29.70
CA ILE A 116 59.98 41.44 29.99
C ILE A 116 60.68 40.31 29.26
N PRO A 117 61.61 39.58 29.94
CA PRO A 117 62.25 38.43 29.35
C PRO A 117 61.26 37.25 29.26
N ILE A 118 61.23 36.60 28.09
CA ILE A 118 60.46 35.35 27.85
C ILE A 118 61.46 34.25 27.49
N MET A 119 61.65 33.31 28.40
CA MET A 119 62.59 32.22 28.22
C MET A 119 61.92 31.06 27.43
N LEU A 120 62.53 30.66 26.34
CA LEU A 120 62.09 29.51 25.54
C LEU A 120 62.61 28.17 26.12
N ASP A 121 63.71 28.25 26.84
CA ASP A 121 64.32 27.11 27.56
C ASP A 121 64.61 27.48 29.01
N SER A 122 64.83 26.48 29.89
CA SER A 122 65.11 26.68 31.32
C SER A 122 66.61 26.92 31.61
N SER A 123 67.46 26.89 30.58
CA SER A 123 68.89 27.18 30.72
C SER A 123 69.17 28.67 30.91
N MET A 124 70.06 28.98 31.86
CA MET A 124 70.50 30.35 32.05
C MET A 124 71.29 30.91 30.85
N ASP A 125 71.95 30.02 30.05
CA ASP A 125 72.67 30.35 28.83
C ASP A 125 71.74 30.94 27.69
N CYS A 126 70.50 30.85 27.89
CA CYS A 126 69.50 31.43 26.92
C CYS A 126 69.20 32.90 27.18
N ILE A 127 69.67 33.51 28.25
CA ILE A 127 69.39 34.86 28.64
C ILE A 127 70.49 35.78 28.12
N PRO A 128 70.18 36.86 27.33
CA PRO A 128 71.18 37.84 26.93
C PRO A 128 71.92 38.45 28.12
N ASP A 129 73.25 38.64 27.98
CA ASP A 129 74.10 39.21 29.05
C ASP A 129 73.55 40.54 29.59
N GLU A 130 73.02 41.36 28.73
CA GLU A 130 72.43 42.67 29.08
C GLU A 130 71.23 42.53 30.02
N ILE A 131 70.53 41.41 30.04
CA ILE A 131 69.44 41.14 31.02
C ILE A 131 70.02 40.60 32.33
N LEU A 132 71.09 39.73 32.28
CA LEU A 132 71.68 39.18 33.47
C LEU A 132 72.26 40.28 34.33
N ASN A 133 72.81 41.39 33.71
CA ASN A 133 73.37 42.54 34.38
C ASN A 133 72.40 43.56 34.95
N ILE A 134 71.08 43.28 34.92
CA ILE A 134 70.07 44.14 35.52
C ILE A 134 69.94 43.91 37.01
N THR A 135 70.12 44.98 37.81
CA THR A 135 69.91 44.94 39.26
C THR A 135 68.77 45.93 39.67
N PRO A 136 67.70 45.53 40.37
CA PRO A 136 67.36 44.15 40.79
C PRO A 136 67.02 43.23 39.63
N ALA A 137 67.33 41.90 39.80
CA ALA A 137 67.15 40.92 38.74
C ALA A 137 65.64 40.89 38.18
N VAL A 138 65.53 40.93 36.87
CA VAL A 138 64.26 40.85 36.22
C VAL A 138 63.83 39.39 36.09
N LEU A 139 62.72 39.02 36.71
CA LEU A 139 62.21 37.66 36.63
C LEU A 139 61.69 37.35 35.21
N GLY A 140 62.32 36.35 34.54
CA GLY A 140 61.94 35.91 33.23
C GLY A 140 60.72 34.98 33.25
N ILE A 141 59.89 35.06 32.23
CA ILE A 141 58.75 34.21 32.04
C ILE A 141 59.17 32.97 31.28
N ASN A 142 59.15 31.76 31.91
CA ASN A 142 59.61 30.55 31.31
C ASN A 142 58.44 29.80 30.61
N ILE A 143 58.52 29.68 29.27
CA ILE A 143 57.48 29.00 28.48
C ILE A 143 57.55 27.48 28.62
N LYS A 144 58.78 26.90 28.78
CA LYS A 144 58.96 25.44 28.86
C LYS A 144 58.38 24.88 30.18
N GLU A 145 58.55 25.57 31.25
CA GLU A 145 58.04 25.16 32.57
C GLU A 145 56.58 25.50 32.75
N SER A 146 56.15 26.69 32.37
CA SER A 146 54.79 27.16 32.64
C SER A 146 53.78 26.81 31.53
N GLY A 147 54.25 26.43 30.33
CA GLY A 147 53.47 26.16 29.13
C GLY A 147 53.04 27.47 28.41
N LYS A 148 52.90 27.41 27.10
CA LYS A 148 52.69 28.56 26.20
C LYS A 148 51.53 29.50 26.62
N ARG A 149 50.45 28.94 27.17
CA ARG A 149 49.27 29.78 27.57
C ARG A 149 49.50 30.45 28.92
N HIS A 150 50.13 29.77 29.85
CA HIS A 150 50.42 30.38 31.15
C HIS A 150 51.41 31.53 30.98
N ALA A 151 52.54 31.29 30.29
CA ALA A 151 53.51 32.32 29.92
C ALA A 151 52.82 33.51 29.17
N PHE A 152 51.99 33.23 28.19
CA PHE A 152 51.23 34.28 27.49
C PHE A 152 50.37 35.14 28.44
N LEU A 153 49.62 34.52 29.37
CA LEU A 153 48.82 35.23 30.36
C LEU A 153 49.67 36.00 31.36
N GLN A 154 50.90 35.52 31.71
CA GLN A 154 51.89 36.29 32.51
C GLN A 154 52.36 37.52 31.76
N VAL A 155 52.70 37.43 30.48
CA VAL A 155 53.04 38.59 29.64
C VAL A 155 51.87 39.60 29.61
N VAL A 156 50.61 39.14 29.37
CA VAL A 156 49.43 40.02 29.37
C VAL A 156 49.25 40.69 30.72
N SER A 157 49.43 39.95 31.84
CA SER A 157 49.30 40.50 33.21
C SER A 157 50.35 41.57 33.48
N THR A 158 51.59 41.37 33.06
CA THR A 158 52.68 42.34 33.21
C THR A 158 52.45 43.57 32.36
N LEU A 159 52.15 43.44 31.08
CA LEU A 159 51.87 44.57 30.15
C LEU A 159 50.75 45.47 30.66
N LEU A 160 49.76 44.95 31.35
CA LEU A 160 48.57 45.66 31.80
C LEU A 160 48.53 45.93 33.29
N ASN A 161 49.62 45.58 34.00
CA ASN A 161 49.71 45.67 35.45
C ASN A 161 48.51 45.06 36.18
N LEU A 162 48.15 43.79 35.79
CA LEU A 162 47.03 43.04 36.33
C LEU A 162 47.51 41.91 37.23
N ARG A 163 46.72 41.59 38.27
CA ARG A 163 47.00 40.37 39.05
C ARG A 163 46.80 39.12 38.16
N PHE A 164 47.88 38.34 38.04
CA PHE A 164 47.91 37.16 37.17
C PHE A 164 46.80 36.16 37.48
N ASP A 165 46.53 35.89 38.76
CA ASP A 165 45.50 34.93 39.19
C ASP A 165 44.08 35.35 38.75
N ASP A 166 43.79 36.64 38.80
CA ASP A 166 42.50 37.17 38.35
C ASP A 166 42.29 36.97 36.85
N LEU A 167 43.35 37.22 36.06
CA LEU A 167 43.32 37.01 34.61
C LEU A 167 43.16 35.52 34.26
N LYS A 168 43.96 34.66 34.95
CA LYS A 168 43.94 33.19 34.75
C LYS A 168 42.59 32.57 35.09
N ARG A 169 41.98 32.92 36.25
CA ARG A 169 40.65 32.44 36.67
C ARG A 169 39.57 32.84 35.68
N ARG A 170 39.59 34.07 35.23
CA ARG A 170 38.58 34.62 34.27
C ARG A 170 38.74 34.03 32.88
N ASP A 171 39.93 33.80 32.38
CA ASP A 171 40.21 33.13 31.13
C ASP A 171 39.75 31.65 31.16
N LYS A 172 39.99 30.93 32.27
CA LYS A 172 39.50 29.56 32.47
C LYS A 172 37.96 29.49 32.44
N ARG A 173 37.29 30.38 33.20
CA ARG A 173 35.82 30.43 33.24
C ARG A 173 35.22 30.73 31.85
N ARG A 174 35.84 31.63 31.11
CA ARG A 174 35.39 31.96 29.71
C ARG A 174 35.49 30.74 28.77
N ARG A 175 36.60 30.02 28.86
CA ARG A 175 36.78 28.81 28.03
C ARG A 175 35.78 27.70 28.38
N VAL A 176 35.58 27.41 29.67
CA VAL A 176 34.61 26.43 30.13
C VAL A 176 33.22 26.79 29.62
N ARG A 177 32.81 28.06 29.79
CA ARG A 177 31.50 28.51 29.28
C ARG A 177 31.38 28.38 27.77
N ASN A 178 32.38 28.75 26.98
CA ASN A 178 32.34 28.62 25.53
C ASN A 178 32.28 27.16 25.09
N ASN A 179 33.01 26.26 25.76
CA ASN A 179 32.97 24.83 25.50
C ASN A 179 31.60 24.22 25.85
N LEU A 180 30.99 24.66 26.97
CA LEU A 180 29.63 24.24 27.32
C LEU A 180 28.61 24.68 26.28
N ILE A 181 28.67 25.95 25.81
CA ILE A 181 27.76 26.44 24.76
C ILE A 181 27.97 25.64 23.48
N LEU A 182 29.21 25.39 23.08
CA LEU A 182 29.52 24.61 21.88
C LEU A 182 29.00 23.16 22.00
N SER A 183 29.18 22.55 23.18
CA SER A 183 28.66 21.21 23.47
C SER A 183 27.12 21.18 23.38
N MET A 184 26.43 22.16 23.99
CA MET A 184 24.96 22.26 23.88
C MET A 184 24.49 22.42 22.44
N LEU A 185 25.14 23.27 21.64
CA LEU A 185 24.80 23.44 20.22
C LEU A 185 25.01 22.15 19.43
N LEU A 186 26.11 21.43 19.69
CA LEU A 186 26.37 20.14 19.05
C LEU A 186 25.30 19.10 19.41
N THR A 187 24.91 19.04 20.69
CA THR A 187 23.84 18.13 21.14
C THR A 187 22.52 18.45 20.46
N ILE A 188 22.15 19.74 20.36
CA ILE A 188 20.93 20.16 19.64
C ILE A 188 20.96 19.73 18.19
N VAL A 189 22.10 19.94 17.48
CA VAL A 189 22.25 19.54 16.07
C VAL A 189 22.12 18.01 15.92
N ILE A 190 22.79 17.24 16.79
CA ILE A 190 22.67 15.77 16.76
C ILE A 190 21.22 15.35 17.01
N SER A 191 20.54 15.95 18.00
CA SER A 191 19.13 15.64 18.30
C SER A 191 18.22 15.92 17.10
N ILE A 192 18.43 17.05 16.40
CA ILE A 192 17.66 17.39 15.19
C ILE A 192 17.92 16.38 14.06
N ILE A 193 19.19 16.03 13.83
CA ILE A 193 19.56 15.03 12.82
C ILE A 193 18.94 13.66 13.16
N THR A 194 19.03 13.23 14.41
CA THR A 194 18.43 11.97 14.89
C THR A 194 16.92 12.00 14.71
N PHE A 195 16.26 13.11 15.07
CA PHE A 195 14.82 13.28 14.86
C PHE A 195 14.44 13.18 13.38
N ILE A 196 15.18 13.87 12.46
CA ILE A 196 14.93 13.80 11.02
C ILE A 196 15.11 12.36 10.50
N ILE A 197 16.15 11.67 10.94
CA ILE A 197 16.38 10.27 10.55
C ILE A 197 15.25 9.38 11.05
N CYS A 198 14.93 9.43 12.35
CA CYS A 198 13.85 8.62 12.94
C CYS A 198 12.48 8.91 12.31
N TYR A 199 12.20 10.18 11.97
CA TYR A 199 10.96 10.60 11.31
C TYR A 199 10.80 10.01 9.91
N ASN A 200 11.91 9.76 9.19
CA ASN A 200 11.88 9.23 7.82
C ASN A 200 12.03 7.69 7.75
N ILE A 201 12.42 7.02 8.83
CA ILE A 201 12.50 5.54 8.85
C ILE A 201 11.08 4.98 9.00
N PRO A 202 10.62 4.10 8.09
CA PRO A 202 9.35 3.41 8.28
C PRO A 202 9.44 2.43 9.46
N TYR A 203 8.32 2.29 10.18
CA TYR A 203 8.16 1.29 11.23
C TYR A 203 6.88 0.50 11.02
N THR A 204 6.81 -0.69 11.60
CA THR A 204 5.69 -1.62 11.44
C THR A 204 5.05 -1.95 12.75
N ASP A 205 3.70 -1.99 12.74
CA ASP A 205 2.86 -2.48 13.83
C ASP A 205 1.93 -3.57 13.29
N TYR A 206 1.48 -4.46 14.17
CA TYR A 206 0.56 -5.55 13.83
C TYR A 206 -0.76 -5.36 14.57
N TYR A 207 -1.87 -5.65 13.91
CA TYR A 207 -3.22 -5.57 14.46
C TYR A 207 -4.04 -6.81 14.09
N ASN A 208 -5.02 -7.11 14.93
CA ASN A 208 -5.91 -8.24 14.73
C ASN A 208 -6.98 -7.94 13.67
N ASP A 209 -7.47 -6.69 13.63
CA ASP A 209 -8.45 -6.23 12.64
C ASP A 209 -8.19 -4.78 12.27
N ILE A 210 -8.93 -4.24 11.28
CA ILE A 210 -8.85 -2.86 10.82
C ILE A 210 -10.22 -2.21 10.71
N THR A 211 -10.25 -0.91 10.94
CA THR A 211 -11.37 -0.02 10.60
C THR A 211 -10.85 1.19 9.82
N PHE A 212 -11.75 2.04 9.34
CA PHE A 212 -11.37 3.20 8.55
C PHE A 212 -11.99 4.48 9.08
N ASN A 213 -11.23 5.56 9.04
CA ASN A 213 -11.68 6.90 9.36
C ASN A 213 -11.27 7.81 8.20
N HIS A 214 -12.23 8.43 7.50
CA HIS A 214 -12.00 9.16 6.25
C HIS A 214 -11.11 8.36 5.27
N GLU A 215 -11.43 7.08 5.05
CA GLU A 215 -10.67 6.12 4.23
C GLU A 215 -9.24 5.81 4.73
N LEU A 216 -8.81 6.40 5.84
CA LEU A 216 -7.51 6.08 6.48
C LEU A 216 -7.66 4.88 7.40
N PRO A 217 -6.79 3.87 7.28
CA PRO A 217 -6.89 2.65 8.07
C PRO A 217 -6.47 2.89 9.52
N ILE A 218 -7.25 2.35 10.44
CA ILE A 218 -6.98 2.31 11.86
C ILE A 218 -6.93 0.85 12.30
N GLY A 219 -5.85 0.46 12.98
CA GLY A 219 -5.73 -0.91 13.49
C GLY A 219 -6.58 -1.12 14.75
N VAL A 220 -7.32 -2.20 14.76
CA VAL A 220 -8.10 -2.67 15.92
C VAL A 220 -7.32 -3.75 16.66
N TYR A 221 -7.21 -3.64 17.95
CA TYR A 221 -6.45 -4.51 18.85
C TYR A 221 -5.01 -4.78 18.41
N LYS A 222 -4.08 -4.03 18.99
CA LYS A 222 -2.65 -4.12 18.62
C LYS A 222 -2.03 -5.43 19.11
N LEU A 223 -1.47 -6.18 18.17
CA LEU A 223 -0.76 -7.43 18.44
C LEU A 223 0.72 -7.17 18.72
N THR A 224 1.29 -7.98 19.60
CA THR A 224 2.75 -8.14 19.65
C THR A 224 3.22 -8.97 18.45
N LYS A 225 4.51 -8.90 18.13
CA LYS A 225 5.07 -9.72 17.04
C LYS A 225 4.88 -11.22 17.31
N GLU A 226 5.01 -11.67 18.56
CA GLU A 226 4.81 -13.06 18.95
C GLU A 226 3.36 -13.52 18.76
N GLN A 227 2.37 -12.64 19.01
CA GLN A 227 0.96 -12.94 18.73
C GLN A 227 0.71 -13.02 17.23
N ALA A 228 1.25 -12.08 16.44
CA ALA A 228 1.13 -12.13 14.98
C ALA A 228 1.79 -13.39 14.36
N GLU A 229 2.87 -13.90 14.96
CA GLU A 229 3.52 -15.16 14.54
C GLU A 229 2.71 -16.44 14.87
N LYS A 230 1.56 -16.31 15.53
CA LYS A 230 0.64 -17.41 15.86
C LYS A 230 -0.76 -17.20 15.29
N ASN A 231 -1.03 -16.03 14.73
CA ASN A 231 -2.33 -15.69 14.12
C ASN A 231 -2.29 -15.99 12.62
N SER A 232 -3.30 -16.66 12.11
CA SER A 232 -3.43 -17.06 10.70
C SER A 232 -3.45 -15.86 9.74
N CYS A 233 -3.98 -14.72 10.19
CA CYS A 233 -4.05 -13.51 9.42
C CYS A 233 -3.93 -12.28 10.33
N SER A 234 -2.81 -11.57 10.26
CA SER A 234 -2.59 -10.30 10.96
C SER A 234 -2.49 -9.16 9.97
N TYR A 235 -2.97 -7.97 10.37
CA TYR A 235 -2.81 -6.75 9.59
C TYR A 235 -1.51 -6.04 9.97
N LYS A 236 -0.54 -6.04 9.07
CA LYS A 236 0.75 -5.38 9.24
C LYS A 236 0.69 -3.98 8.63
N PHE A 237 0.74 -2.98 9.48
CA PHE A 237 0.80 -1.56 9.11
C PHE A 237 2.24 -1.13 8.94
N THR A 238 2.55 -0.49 7.83
CA THR A 238 3.81 0.24 7.65
C THR A 238 3.53 1.73 7.69
N THR A 239 4.14 2.41 8.67
CA THR A 239 3.96 3.85 8.88
C THR A 239 5.27 4.58 8.61
N GLN A 240 5.23 5.66 7.83
CA GLN A 240 6.35 6.56 7.58
C GLN A 240 5.87 8.00 7.70
N ARG A 241 6.68 8.87 8.33
CA ARG A 241 6.32 10.29 8.56
C ARG A 241 4.93 10.46 9.22
N ARG A 242 4.58 9.54 10.12
CA ARG A 242 3.28 9.46 10.80
C ARG A 242 2.08 9.17 9.90
N LYS A 243 2.30 8.73 8.66
CA LYS A 243 1.23 8.30 7.75
C LYS A 243 1.36 6.82 7.47
N VAL A 244 0.25 6.13 7.44
CA VAL A 244 0.22 4.72 7.01
C VAL A 244 0.44 4.71 5.51
N ILE A 245 1.50 4.06 5.06
CA ILE A 245 1.84 3.94 3.63
C ILE A 245 1.45 2.58 3.05
N SER A 246 1.32 1.56 3.90
CA SER A 246 0.75 0.27 3.49
C SER A 246 0.10 -0.46 4.66
N VAL A 247 -0.91 -1.26 4.31
CA VAL A 247 -1.48 -2.30 5.17
C VAL A 247 -1.38 -3.62 4.40
N GLU A 248 -0.83 -4.64 5.05
CA GLU A 248 -0.61 -5.96 4.46
C GLU A 248 -1.28 -7.02 5.34
N LYS A 249 -2.05 -7.95 4.74
CA LYS A 249 -2.47 -9.17 5.39
C LYS A 249 -1.31 -10.16 5.37
N VAL A 250 -0.89 -10.63 6.53
CA VAL A 250 0.28 -11.50 6.64
C VAL A 250 -0.05 -12.76 7.45
N ASN A 251 0.54 -13.88 7.01
CA ASN A 251 0.51 -15.15 7.73
C ASN A 251 1.49 -15.13 8.94
N PRO A 252 1.56 -16.19 9.76
CA PRO A 252 2.49 -16.30 10.90
C PRO A 252 3.98 -16.06 10.55
N TYR A 253 4.37 -16.28 9.31
CA TYR A 253 5.74 -16.07 8.81
C TYR A 253 5.96 -14.66 8.23
N GLY A 254 4.97 -13.76 8.37
CA GLY A 254 5.03 -12.39 7.86
C GLY A 254 4.94 -12.28 6.35
N LYS A 255 4.44 -13.32 5.68
CA LYS A 255 4.24 -13.36 4.23
C LYS A 255 2.82 -12.95 3.88
N LEU A 256 2.65 -12.33 2.71
CA LEU A 256 1.32 -11.99 2.21
C LEU A 256 0.43 -13.23 2.15
N THR A 257 -0.79 -13.09 2.62
CA THR A 257 -1.80 -14.13 2.58
C THR A 257 -3.11 -13.57 2.04
N ASP A 258 -3.86 -14.42 1.35
CA ASP A 258 -5.27 -14.12 1.10
C ASP A 258 -6.01 -14.27 2.44
N SER A 259 -7.21 -13.77 2.54
CA SER A 259 -7.99 -13.82 3.79
C SER A 259 -8.03 -15.24 4.38
N PRO A 260 -8.21 -15.37 5.71
CA PRO A 260 -8.33 -16.68 6.31
C PRO A 260 -9.39 -17.49 5.56
N VAL A 261 -8.94 -18.59 5.09
CA VAL A 261 -9.57 -19.68 4.36
C VAL A 261 -11.08 -19.71 4.59
N TYR A 262 -11.91 -19.62 3.60
CA TYR A 262 -13.37 -19.89 3.53
C TYR A 262 -14.37 -18.74 3.63
N LEU A 263 -14.11 -17.59 4.27
CA LEU A 263 -15.24 -16.73 4.63
C LEU A 263 -15.15 -15.26 4.18
N ALA A 264 -13.98 -14.70 4.01
CA ALA A 264 -13.86 -13.36 3.53
C ALA A 264 -13.18 -13.38 2.17
N THR A 265 -13.96 -13.33 1.11
CA THR A 265 -13.45 -13.16 -0.26
C THR A 265 -12.93 -11.75 -0.51
N THR A 266 -12.08 -11.25 0.38
CA THR A 266 -11.33 -10.06 0.03
C THR A 266 -10.27 -10.45 -0.99
N GLN A 267 -10.45 -10.02 -2.21
CA GLN A 267 -9.58 -10.33 -3.34
C GLN A 267 -8.20 -9.65 -3.25
N TYR A 268 -7.84 -9.07 -2.11
CA TYR A 268 -6.59 -8.36 -1.93
C TYR A 268 -5.87 -8.76 -0.64
N SER A 269 -4.55 -8.70 -0.70
CA SER A 269 -3.66 -8.97 0.45
C SER A 269 -2.88 -7.73 0.89
N ARG A 270 -2.85 -6.67 0.08
CA ARG A 270 -2.13 -5.43 0.36
C ARG A 270 -2.90 -4.20 -0.09
N GLN A 271 -2.87 -3.15 0.74
CA GLN A 271 -3.31 -1.79 0.42
C GLN A 271 -2.10 -0.86 0.44
N LEU A 272 -1.96 0.02 -0.58
CA LEU A 272 -0.95 1.06 -0.66
C LEU A 272 -1.63 2.43 -0.68
N PHE A 273 -1.23 3.32 0.22
CA PHE A 273 -1.83 4.63 0.42
C PHE A 273 -0.94 5.72 -0.16
N SER A 274 -1.49 6.55 -1.05
CA SER A 274 -0.81 7.68 -1.69
C SER A 274 -1.38 9.00 -1.18
N TYR A 275 -0.48 9.95 -0.91
CA TYR A 275 -0.81 11.25 -0.35
C TYR A 275 -0.25 12.37 -1.23
N ASP A 276 -0.95 13.50 -1.27
CA ASP A 276 -0.45 14.72 -1.91
C ASP A 276 0.62 15.45 -1.06
N GLU A 277 1.07 16.61 -1.54
CA GLU A 277 2.08 17.44 -0.86
C GLU A 277 1.56 18.03 0.47
N ASP A 278 0.27 18.29 0.59
CA ASP A 278 -0.40 18.80 1.80
C ASP A 278 -0.69 17.67 2.80
N GLY A 279 -0.67 16.45 2.31
CA GLY A 279 -0.78 15.24 3.09
C GLY A 279 -2.17 14.64 3.15
N GLU A 280 -3.05 15.05 2.26
CA GLU A 280 -4.35 14.44 2.08
C GLU A 280 -4.22 13.13 1.30
N LEU A 281 -5.07 12.15 1.61
CA LEU A 281 -5.11 10.86 0.92
C LEU A 281 -5.75 11.06 -0.46
N ILE A 282 -5.02 10.70 -1.53
CA ILE A 282 -5.50 10.88 -2.91
C ILE A 282 -5.82 9.57 -3.62
N SER A 283 -5.18 8.47 -3.24
CA SER A 283 -5.53 7.15 -3.78
C SER A 283 -5.13 6.00 -2.85
N VAL A 284 -5.83 4.88 -3.03
CA VAL A 284 -5.51 3.60 -2.39
C VAL A 284 -5.47 2.52 -3.47
N SER A 285 -4.31 1.89 -3.65
CA SER A 285 -4.15 0.76 -4.57
C SER A 285 -4.23 -0.56 -3.80
N TYR A 286 -4.96 -1.52 -4.34
CA TYR A 286 -5.19 -2.83 -3.75
C TYR A 286 -4.52 -3.90 -4.63
N SER A 287 -3.71 -4.76 -4.04
CA SER A 287 -3.08 -5.88 -4.75
C SER A 287 -3.34 -7.22 -4.04
N ASN A 288 -3.40 -8.29 -4.85
CA ASN A 288 -3.49 -9.66 -4.34
C ASN A 288 -2.12 -10.13 -3.80
N LYS A 289 -2.04 -11.39 -3.32
CA LYS A 289 -0.79 -11.98 -2.80
C LYS A 289 0.31 -12.11 -3.85
N ASN A 290 -0.05 -12.19 -5.14
CA ASN A 290 0.91 -12.25 -6.24
C ASN A 290 1.56 -10.89 -6.55
N GLY A 291 1.02 -9.79 -6.00
CA GLY A 291 1.45 -8.41 -6.30
C GLY A 291 0.65 -7.74 -7.41
N GLU A 292 -0.25 -8.47 -8.06
CA GLU A 292 -1.14 -7.97 -9.10
C GLU A 292 -2.09 -6.91 -8.52
N ILE A 293 -2.15 -5.72 -9.14
CA ILE A 293 -3.11 -4.68 -8.75
C ILE A 293 -4.51 -5.13 -9.13
N VAL A 294 -5.34 -5.34 -8.13
CA VAL A 294 -6.73 -5.77 -8.31
C VAL A 294 -7.60 -4.58 -8.65
N TYR A 295 -7.37 -3.42 -8.02
CA TYR A 295 -8.02 -2.15 -8.33
C TYR A 295 -7.38 -0.98 -7.59
N GLU A 296 -7.77 0.24 -7.97
CA GLU A 296 -7.38 1.49 -7.35
C GLU A 296 -8.62 2.33 -7.04
N LYS A 297 -8.67 2.92 -5.84
CA LYS A 297 -9.60 3.99 -5.49
C LYS A 297 -8.89 5.33 -5.70
N LYS A 298 -9.52 6.26 -6.40
CA LYS A 298 -9.15 7.69 -6.38
C LYS A 298 -10.15 8.46 -5.54
N LEU A 299 -9.63 9.36 -4.74
CA LEU A 299 -10.40 10.13 -3.77
C LEU A 299 -10.39 11.60 -4.18
N SER A 300 -11.56 12.24 -4.14
CA SER A 300 -11.69 13.69 -4.31
C SER A 300 -12.61 14.26 -3.23
N TYR A 301 -12.22 15.39 -2.67
CA TYR A 301 -12.92 16.05 -1.57
C TYR A 301 -13.66 17.28 -2.11
N ASP A 302 -14.79 17.62 -1.51
CA ASP A 302 -15.44 18.89 -1.78
C ASP A 302 -14.67 20.08 -1.16
N MET A 303 -15.13 21.31 -1.41
CA MET A 303 -14.46 22.53 -0.89
C MET A 303 -14.57 22.66 0.64
N THR A 304 -15.47 21.92 1.30
CA THR A 304 -15.66 21.92 2.76
C THR A 304 -14.94 20.77 3.45
N GLY A 305 -14.53 19.74 2.69
CA GLY A 305 -13.92 18.52 3.20
C GLY A 305 -14.91 17.54 3.82
N ASP A 306 -16.22 17.81 3.70
CA ASP A 306 -17.27 17.02 4.34
C ASP A 306 -17.82 15.89 3.44
N GLU A 307 -17.71 16.03 2.11
CA GLU A 307 -18.12 14.99 1.15
C GLU A 307 -16.91 14.47 0.38
N MET A 308 -16.72 13.16 0.37
CA MET A 308 -15.68 12.51 -0.40
C MET A 308 -16.29 11.73 -1.56
N SER A 309 -15.89 12.04 -2.79
CA SER A 309 -16.18 11.22 -3.95
C SER A 309 -15.08 10.19 -4.14
N VAL A 310 -15.46 8.92 -4.23
CA VAL A 310 -14.55 7.80 -4.49
C VAL A 310 -14.81 7.28 -5.90
N GLU A 311 -13.81 7.41 -6.77
CA GLU A 311 -13.83 6.85 -8.11
C GLU A 311 -13.05 5.52 -8.12
N TYR A 312 -13.69 4.46 -8.60
CA TYR A 312 -13.04 3.17 -8.80
C TYR A 312 -12.41 3.10 -10.17
N ILE A 313 -11.09 2.86 -10.20
CA ILE A 313 -10.38 2.54 -11.43
C ILE A 313 -10.24 1.03 -11.48
N LYS A 314 -10.97 0.40 -12.40
CA LYS A 314 -10.78 -1.02 -12.70
C LYS A 314 -9.40 -1.19 -13.32
N PRO A 315 -8.58 -2.15 -12.88
CA PRO A 315 -7.51 -2.62 -13.73
C PRO A 315 -8.13 -3.18 -15.00
N LEU A 316 -7.58 -2.80 -16.12
CA LEU A 316 -8.15 -2.92 -17.45
C LEU A 316 -8.38 -4.36 -17.94
N ASN A 317 -8.06 -5.38 -17.11
CA ASN A 317 -8.13 -6.80 -17.46
C ASN A 317 -8.86 -7.68 -16.45
N ASN A 318 -9.38 -7.12 -15.38
CA ASN A 318 -10.11 -7.93 -14.41
C ASN A 318 -11.61 -7.75 -14.60
N THR A 319 -12.22 -8.65 -15.36
CA THR A 319 -13.67 -8.72 -15.57
C THR A 319 -14.43 -9.13 -14.31
N LYS A 320 -13.72 -9.60 -13.27
CA LYS A 320 -14.30 -9.76 -11.93
C LYS A 320 -14.31 -8.41 -11.25
N ALA A 321 -15.39 -7.72 -11.42
CA ALA A 321 -15.59 -6.46 -10.75
C ALA A 321 -15.61 -6.66 -9.24
N LEU A 322 -15.29 -5.64 -8.56
CA LEU A 322 -15.04 -5.52 -7.17
C LEU A 322 -16.36 -5.32 -6.45
N GLY A 323 -16.66 -6.26 -5.58
CA GLY A 323 -17.60 -6.00 -4.51
C GLY A 323 -17.17 -4.74 -3.79
N LEU A 324 -18.12 -4.00 -3.26
CA LEU A 324 -17.84 -2.88 -2.40
C LEU A 324 -17.03 -3.41 -1.22
N LEU A 325 -15.76 -3.06 -1.14
CA LEU A 325 -14.77 -3.69 -0.24
C LEU A 325 -14.96 -3.37 1.23
N SER A 326 -15.91 -2.49 1.54
CA SER A 326 -16.32 -2.22 2.92
C SER A 326 -17.18 -3.33 3.51
N ASP A 327 -17.71 -4.23 2.67
CA ASP A 327 -18.65 -5.25 3.12
C ASP A 327 -17.91 -6.56 3.33
N ILE A 328 -17.62 -6.87 4.56
CA ILE A 328 -17.10 -8.17 4.98
C ILE A 328 -18.31 -9.07 5.19
N SER A 329 -18.45 -10.14 4.41
CA SER A 329 -19.38 -11.22 4.69
C SER A 329 -18.64 -12.50 4.99
N TYR A 330 -18.94 -13.10 6.12
CA TYR A 330 -18.42 -14.41 6.52
C TYR A 330 -19.28 -15.56 5.97
N LEU A 331 -20.50 -15.29 5.51
CA LEU A 331 -21.40 -16.29 4.94
C LEU A 331 -21.26 -16.50 3.44
N ASN A 332 -20.19 -15.94 2.81
CA ASN A 332 -20.00 -16.03 1.37
C ASN A 332 -21.29 -15.74 0.58
N VAL A 333 -22.17 -14.91 1.19
CA VAL A 333 -23.31 -14.35 0.46
C VAL A 333 -22.67 -13.61 -0.69
N PRO A 334 -23.11 -13.80 -1.92
CA PRO A 334 -22.69 -12.96 -3.01
C PRO A 334 -23.15 -11.52 -2.74
N PHE A 335 -22.38 -10.78 -1.98
CA PHE A 335 -22.24 -9.36 -2.25
C PHE A 335 -21.77 -9.36 -3.69
N GLU A 336 -22.66 -9.00 -4.61
CA GLU A 336 -22.33 -9.26 -5.98
C GLU A 336 -20.90 -8.88 -6.26
N THR A 337 -20.19 -9.92 -6.61
CA THR A 337 -18.96 -9.72 -7.35
C THR A 337 -19.28 -8.65 -8.38
N ALA A 338 -18.70 -7.51 -8.21
CA ALA A 338 -18.76 -6.40 -9.08
C ALA A 338 -18.35 -6.73 -10.53
N GLY A 339 -18.52 -7.95 -11.03
CA GLY A 339 -18.39 -8.39 -12.42
C GLY A 339 -19.53 -7.87 -13.28
N LYS A 340 -20.61 -7.52 -12.62
CA LYS A 340 -21.81 -7.00 -13.30
C LYS A 340 -22.34 -5.71 -12.68
N SER A 341 -21.77 -5.25 -11.58
CA SER A 341 -22.11 -3.96 -11.00
C SER A 341 -21.41 -2.88 -11.81
N GLU A 342 -22.18 -2.05 -12.43
CA GLU A 342 -21.72 -0.93 -13.22
C GLU A 342 -21.54 0.33 -12.36
N ILE A 343 -21.43 0.16 -11.05
CA ILE A 343 -21.11 1.23 -10.12
C ILE A 343 -19.63 1.61 -10.32
N THR A 344 -19.41 2.83 -10.78
CA THR A 344 -18.07 3.37 -11.04
C THR A 344 -17.67 4.46 -10.05
N ARG A 345 -18.65 5.04 -9.33
CA ARG A 345 -18.45 6.12 -8.38
C ARG A 345 -19.30 5.95 -7.14
N GLN A 346 -18.77 6.33 -5.98
CA GLN A 346 -19.50 6.43 -4.73
C GLN A 346 -19.39 7.85 -4.17
N LEU A 347 -20.50 8.36 -3.62
CA LEU A 347 -20.52 9.56 -2.79
C LEU A 347 -20.64 9.13 -1.35
N ASN A 348 -19.64 9.44 -0.55
CA ASN A 348 -19.52 9.05 0.83
C ASN A 348 -19.78 10.25 1.74
N THR A 349 -20.59 10.07 2.78
CA THR A 349 -20.71 11.02 3.88
C THR A 349 -20.16 10.43 5.16
N TYR A 350 -19.65 11.26 6.04
CA TYR A 350 -19.00 10.82 7.28
C TYR A 350 -19.76 11.39 8.49
N ASP A 351 -19.68 10.71 9.62
CA ASP A 351 -20.18 11.20 10.89
C ASP A 351 -19.20 12.21 11.52
N ALA A 352 -19.57 12.74 12.71
CA ALA A 352 -18.77 13.72 13.41
C ALA A 352 -17.41 13.17 13.91
N ASP A 353 -17.27 11.85 14.02
CA ASP A 353 -16.06 11.17 14.46
C ASP A 353 -15.20 10.73 13.25
N GLY A 354 -15.68 10.95 12.02
CA GLY A 354 -14.98 10.65 10.76
C GLY A 354 -15.19 9.22 10.23
N TYR A 355 -16.14 8.48 10.78
CA TYR A 355 -16.52 7.17 10.22
C TYR A 355 -17.50 7.32 9.08
N LEU A 356 -17.42 6.42 8.09
CA LEU A 356 -18.33 6.39 6.94
C LEU A 356 -19.78 6.21 7.39
N LYS A 357 -20.62 7.20 7.15
CA LYS A 357 -22.03 7.18 7.56
C LYS A 357 -22.92 6.62 6.48
N THR A 358 -22.79 7.13 5.25
CA THR A 358 -23.55 6.66 4.10
C THR A 358 -22.68 6.62 2.86
N THR A 359 -23.01 5.70 1.97
CA THR A 359 -22.48 5.61 0.62
C THR A 359 -23.65 5.59 -0.35
N VAL A 360 -23.63 6.45 -1.37
CA VAL A 360 -24.60 6.46 -2.48
C VAL A 360 -23.89 6.06 -3.76
N PHE A 361 -24.47 5.13 -4.49
CA PHE A 361 -23.88 4.56 -5.70
C PHE A 361 -24.24 5.37 -6.93
N HIS A 362 -23.25 5.58 -7.79
CA HIS A 362 -23.40 6.26 -9.06
C HIS A 362 -22.71 5.48 -10.18
N ARG A 363 -23.20 5.68 -11.40
CA ARG A 363 -22.67 5.13 -12.61
C ARG A 363 -22.06 6.25 -13.43
N ASP A 364 -20.79 6.11 -13.78
CA ASP A 364 -20.06 7.10 -14.57
C ASP A 364 -20.25 8.53 -14.01
N ASN A 365 -20.65 9.47 -14.86
CA ASN A 365 -20.89 10.88 -14.48
C ASN A 365 -22.38 11.20 -14.22
N LEU A 366 -23.25 10.19 -14.06
CA LEU A 366 -24.66 10.43 -13.79
C LEU A 366 -24.84 11.10 -12.42
N GLU A 367 -25.66 12.14 -12.35
CA GLU A 367 -26.00 12.82 -11.09
C GLU A 367 -27.03 12.03 -10.28
N THR A 368 -27.84 11.20 -10.94
CA THR A 368 -28.84 10.34 -10.28
C THR A 368 -28.20 9.09 -9.71
N PRO A 369 -28.59 8.67 -8.50
CA PRO A 369 -28.14 7.40 -7.94
C PRO A 369 -28.45 6.21 -8.86
N SER A 370 -27.54 5.23 -8.90
CA SER A 370 -27.69 3.97 -9.65
C SER A 370 -27.70 2.80 -8.67
N CYS A 371 -28.50 1.76 -8.96
CA CYS A 371 -28.46 0.58 -8.10
C CYS A 371 -27.40 -0.43 -8.56
N ASP A 372 -26.92 -1.23 -7.61
CA ASP A 372 -26.18 -2.45 -7.91
C ASP A 372 -27.14 -3.52 -8.46
N SER A 373 -26.60 -4.69 -8.78
CA SER A 373 -27.40 -5.80 -9.30
C SER A 373 -28.36 -6.44 -8.27
N ASN A 374 -28.23 -6.10 -6.99
CA ASN A 374 -29.15 -6.49 -5.93
C ASN A 374 -30.29 -5.47 -5.74
N GLY A 375 -30.32 -4.41 -6.56
CA GLY A 375 -31.29 -3.32 -6.48
C GLY A 375 -30.98 -2.30 -5.38
N VAL A 376 -29.78 -2.30 -4.81
CA VAL A 376 -29.35 -1.41 -3.73
C VAL A 376 -28.73 -0.14 -4.31
N TYR A 377 -29.21 1.05 -3.90
CA TYR A 377 -28.74 2.36 -4.37
C TYR A 377 -27.68 2.99 -3.47
N GLY A 378 -27.48 2.42 -2.31
CA GLY A 378 -26.50 2.89 -1.34
C GLY A 378 -26.56 2.08 -0.05
N LYS A 379 -25.72 2.44 0.89
CA LYS A 379 -25.66 1.80 2.20
C LYS A 379 -25.47 2.81 3.31
N SER A 380 -25.97 2.52 4.51
CA SER A 380 -25.59 3.23 5.73
C SER A 380 -24.90 2.29 6.70
N TYR A 381 -24.06 2.88 7.57
CA TYR A 381 -23.18 2.15 8.46
C TYR A 381 -23.33 2.67 9.90
N GLU A 382 -23.33 1.75 10.86
CA GLU A 382 -23.22 2.04 12.27
C GLU A 382 -21.97 1.33 12.83
N TYR A 383 -21.43 1.86 13.93
CA TYR A 383 -20.15 1.42 14.47
C TYR A 383 -20.25 1.11 15.96
N ASN A 384 -19.43 0.16 16.42
CA ASN A 384 -19.22 -0.11 17.84
C ASN A 384 -18.21 0.90 18.46
N GLU A 385 -17.94 0.76 19.76
CA GLU A 385 -17.01 1.63 20.49
C GLU A 385 -15.55 1.57 19.97
N ASN A 386 -15.17 0.49 19.29
CA ASN A 386 -13.85 0.31 18.69
C ASN A 386 -13.76 0.86 17.24
N GLY A 387 -14.87 1.41 16.70
CA GLY A 387 -14.96 1.89 15.35
C GLY A 387 -15.13 0.77 14.29
N GLN A 388 -15.44 -0.46 14.70
CA GLN A 388 -15.78 -1.53 13.76
C GLN A 388 -17.27 -1.44 13.38
N ILE A 389 -17.60 -1.81 12.15
CA ILE A 389 -18.98 -1.78 11.64
C ILE A 389 -19.85 -2.76 12.46
N SER A 390 -20.89 -2.24 13.11
CA SER A 390 -21.86 -3.04 13.86
C SER A 390 -23.15 -3.30 13.09
N LEU A 391 -23.49 -2.44 12.12
CA LEU A 391 -24.65 -2.60 11.26
C LEU A 391 -24.38 -2.00 9.89
N ILE A 392 -24.77 -2.76 8.84
CA ILE A 392 -24.87 -2.27 7.46
C ILE A 392 -26.33 -2.30 7.08
N THR A 393 -26.85 -1.22 6.50
CA THR A 393 -28.23 -1.15 5.99
C THR A 393 -28.23 -0.82 4.51
N ASN A 394 -28.88 -1.62 3.69
CA ASN A 394 -29.14 -1.35 2.28
C ASN A 394 -30.19 -0.24 2.13
N LEU A 395 -29.95 0.68 1.19
CA LEU A 395 -30.80 1.85 0.94
C LEU A 395 -31.41 1.80 -0.46
N ASP A 396 -32.66 2.23 -0.55
CA ASP A 396 -33.33 2.48 -1.83
C ASP A 396 -32.88 3.83 -2.43
N ILE A 397 -33.48 4.20 -3.58
CA ILE A 397 -33.19 5.47 -4.26
C ILE A 397 -33.53 6.72 -3.41
N ASN A 398 -34.40 6.61 -2.42
CA ASN A 398 -34.78 7.69 -1.51
C ASN A 398 -33.95 7.73 -0.23
N GLY A 399 -33.06 6.76 -0.04
CA GLY A 399 -32.23 6.62 1.16
C GLY A 399 -32.95 5.91 2.32
N GLU A 400 -34.03 5.19 2.06
CA GLU A 400 -34.79 4.43 3.05
C GLU A 400 -34.29 2.96 3.08
N ALA A 401 -34.40 2.29 4.25
CA ALA A 401 -34.02 0.89 4.41
C ALA A 401 -34.82 -0.02 3.47
N PHE A 402 -34.14 -0.89 2.77
CA PHE A 402 -34.69 -1.62 1.64
C PHE A 402 -34.25 -3.08 1.60
N ASN A 403 -35.20 -4.02 1.49
CA ASN A 403 -34.86 -5.42 1.28
C ASN A 403 -34.31 -5.60 -0.14
N CYS A 404 -33.06 -6.05 -0.22
CA CYS A 404 -32.44 -6.36 -1.50
C CYS A 404 -33.12 -7.58 -2.16
N ARG A 405 -32.67 -7.89 -3.38
CA ARG A 405 -33.15 -9.04 -4.18
C ARG A 405 -33.23 -10.35 -3.44
N TYR A 406 -32.36 -10.59 -2.43
CA TYR A 406 -32.32 -11.82 -1.63
C TYR A 406 -33.12 -11.73 -0.32
N GLY A 407 -33.94 -10.69 -0.16
CA GLY A 407 -34.88 -10.53 0.94
C GLY A 407 -34.34 -9.86 2.21
N TRP A 408 -33.03 -9.62 2.32
CA TRP A 408 -32.43 -8.95 3.48
C TRP A 408 -32.19 -7.47 3.22
N ALA A 409 -32.29 -6.67 4.29
CA ALA A 409 -32.00 -5.25 4.27
C ALA A 409 -30.79 -4.90 5.09
N LYS A 410 -30.53 -5.65 6.16
CA LYS A 410 -29.50 -5.30 7.14
C LYS A 410 -28.64 -6.51 7.49
N VAL A 411 -27.36 -6.24 7.79
CA VAL A 411 -26.43 -7.22 8.35
C VAL A 411 -25.86 -6.62 9.63
N ALA A 412 -26.07 -7.30 10.77
CA ALA A 412 -25.56 -6.89 12.07
C ALA A 412 -24.36 -7.75 12.45
N TYR A 413 -23.36 -7.13 13.06
CA TYR A 413 -22.12 -7.76 13.52
C TYR A 413 -21.91 -7.56 15.00
N GLU A 414 -21.48 -8.64 15.70
CA GLU A 414 -21.00 -8.57 17.08
C GLU A 414 -19.52 -8.93 17.13
N TYR A 415 -18.80 -8.31 18.05
CA TYR A 415 -17.36 -8.50 18.22
C TYR A 415 -17.00 -8.79 19.67
N ASP A 416 -15.93 -9.58 19.87
CA ASP A 416 -15.32 -9.76 21.19
C ASP A 416 -14.42 -8.55 21.59
N GLU A 417 -13.85 -8.64 22.78
CA GLU A 417 -12.93 -7.60 23.30
C GLU A 417 -11.62 -7.47 22.50
N TYR A 418 -11.30 -8.42 21.65
CA TYR A 418 -10.11 -8.46 20.79
C TYR A 418 -10.37 -7.98 19.36
N GLY A 419 -11.62 -7.61 19.06
CA GLY A 419 -12.06 -7.16 17.75
C GLY A 419 -12.37 -8.30 16.77
N ASN A 420 -12.43 -9.55 17.23
CA ASN A 420 -12.86 -10.65 16.38
C ASN A 420 -14.38 -10.61 16.20
N CYS A 421 -14.87 -10.77 14.96
CA CYS A 421 -16.31 -10.91 14.69
C CYS A 421 -16.80 -12.26 15.21
N ILE A 422 -17.73 -12.24 16.14
CA ILE A 422 -18.30 -13.47 16.76
C ILE A 422 -19.70 -13.82 16.28
N LEU A 423 -20.39 -12.87 15.61
CA LEU A 423 -21.71 -13.08 15.03
C LEU A 423 -21.90 -12.18 13.80
N GLU A 424 -22.46 -12.78 12.73
CA GLU A 424 -23.01 -12.08 11.56
C GLU A 424 -24.48 -12.47 11.43
N GLN A 425 -25.42 -11.52 11.51
CA GLN A 425 -26.87 -11.76 11.54
C GLN A 425 -27.58 -11.00 10.43
N TYR A 426 -28.43 -11.65 9.64
CA TYR A 426 -29.24 -11.05 8.58
C TYR A 426 -30.62 -10.65 9.07
N LEU A 427 -31.06 -9.43 8.67
CA LEU A 427 -32.34 -8.85 9.08
C LEU A 427 -33.06 -8.27 7.86
N ASP A 428 -34.40 -8.25 7.92
CA ASP A 428 -35.21 -7.49 6.97
C ASP A 428 -35.23 -5.98 7.31
N LYS A 429 -35.94 -5.18 6.49
CA LYS A 429 -36.03 -3.71 6.71
C LYS A 429 -36.74 -3.34 8.03
N ASP A 430 -37.53 -4.24 8.59
CA ASP A 430 -38.33 -4.06 9.81
C ASP A 430 -37.65 -4.68 11.05
N ASP A 431 -36.36 -5.02 10.94
CA ASP A 431 -35.48 -5.59 11.97
C ASP A 431 -35.85 -7.04 12.39
N ASN A 432 -36.63 -7.76 11.59
CA ASN A 432 -36.85 -9.16 11.85
C ASN A 432 -35.68 -10.00 11.32
N LYS A 433 -35.25 -11.00 12.10
CA LYS A 433 -34.28 -12.00 11.66
C LYS A 433 -34.86 -12.81 10.52
N ILE A 434 -34.09 -13.06 9.49
CA ILE A 434 -34.51 -13.79 8.30
C ILE A 434 -33.49 -14.81 7.86
N ARG A 435 -33.95 -15.87 7.19
CA ARG A 435 -33.05 -16.79 6.45
C ARG A 435 -32.73 -16.19 5.07
N ILE A 436 -31.48 -16.31 4.69
CA ILE A 436 -31.00 -15.97 3.34
C ILE A 436 -31.07 -17.24 2.45
N ASN A 437 -30.73 -17.08 1.17
CA ASN A 437 -30.77 -18.15 0.16
C ASN A 437 -29.87 -19.37 0.45
N THR A 438 -28.95 -19.30 1.41
CA THR A 438 -28.16 -20.44 1.88
C THR A 438 -28.88 -21.28 2.92
N GLY A 439 -30.07 -20.84 3.39
CA GLY A 439 -30.88 -21.51 4.38
C GLY A 439 -30.59 -21.11 5.83
N VAL A 440 -29.65 -20.19 6.05
CA VAL A 440 -29.21 -19.75 7.39
C VAL A 440 -29.63 -18.31 7.67
N SER A 441 -29.79 -17.96 8.95
CA SER A 441 -30.11 -16.60 9.40
C SER A 441 -28.90 -15.87 9.98
N ALA A 442 -27.99 -16.61 10.60
CA ALA A 442 -26.77 -16.05 11.14
C ALA A 442 -25.60 -17.06 11.09
N LEU A 443 -24.39 -16.50 11.17
CA LEU A 443 -23.16 -17.24 11.38
C LEU A 443 -22.56 -16.85 12.73
N LYS A 444 -22.30 -17.82 13.59
CA LYS A 444 -21.57 -17.65 14.84
C LYS A 444 -20.14 -18.16 14.64
N ILE A 445 -19.16 -17.41 15.11
CA ILE A 445 -17.74 -17.68 14.94
C ILE A 445 -17.09 -17.77 16.31
N SER A 446 -16.27 -18.77 16.56
CA SER A 446 -15.43 -18.84 17.75
C SER A 446 -13.94 -18.88 17.38
N TYR A 447 -13.12 -18.49 18.33
CA TYR A 447 -11.67 -18.32 18.13
C TYR A 447 -10.89 -19.07 19.21
N ASP A 448 -9.68 -19.52 18.84
CA ASP A 448 -8.70 -20.06 19.78
C ASP A 448 -7.97 -18.92 20.56
N GLU A 449 -7.09 -19.31 21.48
CA GLU A 449 -6.28 -18.38 22.30
C GLU A 449 -5.30 -17.51 21.48
N ASN A 450 -5.06 -17.83 20.21
CA ASN A 450 -4.19 -17.13 19.29
C ASN A 450 -4.99 -16.34 18.24
N PHE A 451 -6.30 -16.17 18.43
CA PHE A 451 -7.24 -15.46 17.54
C PHE A 451 -7.47 -16.16 16.19
N ASN A 452 -7.14 -17.45 16.07
CA ASN A 452 -7.50 -18.24 14.90
C ASN A 452 -8.92 -18.74 15.02
N ILE A 453 -9.63 -18.83 13.90
CA ILE A 453 -10.99 -19.34 13.89
C ILE A 453 -11.00 -20.81 14.33
N ALA A 454 -11.69 -21.10 15.42
CA ALA A 454 -11.84 -22.46 15.94
C ALA A 454 -13.03 -23.19 15.29
N ASN A 455 -14.17 -22.50 15.15
CA ASN A 455 -15.33 -23.04 14.45
C ASN A 455 -16.25 -21.96 13.86
N PHE A 456 -17.11 -22.37 12.96
CA PHE A 456 -18.26 -21.65 12.42
C PHE A 456 -19.50 -22.47 12.63
N GLU A 457 -20.55 -21.84 13.16
CA GLU A 457 -21.83 -22.50 13.43
C GLU A 457 -22.95 -21.71 12.74
N TYR A 458 -23.78 -22.38 11.95
CA TYR A 458 -24.95 -21.80 11.29
C TYR A 458 -26.15 -21.75 12.24
N LEU A 459 -26.82 -20.60 12.27
CA LEU A 459 -27.97 -20.38 13.13
C LEU A 459 -29.23 -20.03 12.32
N ASP A 460 -30.38 -20.44 12.83
CA ASP A 460 -31.71 -20.05 12.34
C ASP A 460 -32.16 -18.69 12.92
N GLU A 461 -33.42 -18.31 12.65
CA GLU A 461 -34.00 -17.01 13.10
C GLU A 461 -34.18 -16.95 14.62
N GLU A 462 -34.38 -18.09 15.27
CA GLU A 462 -34.46 -18.23 16.72
C GLU A 462 -33.09 -18.24 17.38
N GLY A 463 -32.00 -18.35 16.61
CA GLY A 463 -30.61 -18.44 17.10
C GLY A 463 -30.24 -19.87 17.53
N LEU A 464 -30.93 -20.87 17.02
CA LEU A 464 -30.62 -22.30 17.23
C LEU A 464 -29.75 -22.79 16.07
N SER A 465 -28.90 -23.79 16.35
CA SER A 465 -28.09 -24.45 15.31
C SER A 465 -28.98 -25.00 14.20
N CYS A 466 -28.62 -24.69 12.96
CA CYS A 466 -29.32 -25.22 11.78
C CYS A 466 -28.31 -25.66 10.72
N THR A 467 -28.79 -26.33 9.68
CA THR A 467 -27.94 -26.77 8.58
C THR A 467 -28.06 -25.84 7.36
N ASP A 468 -27.00 -25.79 6.57
CA ASP A 468 -27.07 -25.31 5.20
C ASP A 468 -27.77 -26.31 4.26
N LYS A 469 -27.83 -25.99 2.96
CA LYS A 469 -28.42 -26.89 1.93
C LYS A 469 -27.70 -28.24 1.77
N ASN A 470 -26.47 -28.40 2.29
CA ASN A 470 -25.68 -29.62 2.23
C ASN A 470 -25.84 -30.47 3.52
N GLY A 471 -26.63 -30.01 4.49
CA GLY A 471 -26.81 -30.66 5.79
C GLY A 471 -25.71 -30.29 6.79
N ILE A 472 -24.79 -29.37 6.47
CA ILE A 472 -23.70 -28.99 7.35
C ILE A 472 -24.20 -27.92 8.32
N SER A 473 -23.97 -28.10 9.62
CA SER A 473 -24.27 -27.13 10.66
C SER A 473 -23.04 -26.37 11.16
N GLU A 474 -21.90 -27.05 11.21
CA GLU A 474 -20.70 -26.52 11.81
C GLU A 474 -19.44 -26.92 11.02
N PHE A 475 -18.44 -26.05 11.01
CA PHE A 475 -17.08 -26.29 10.54
C PHE A 475 -16.13 -26.18 11.71
N VAL A 476 -15.36 -27.20 12.01
CA VAL A 476 -14.36 -27.19 13.08
C VAL A 476 -12.98 -27.18 12.47
N CYS A 477 -12.18 -26.17 12.83
CA CYS A 477 -10.86 -25.92 12.29
C CYS A 477 -9.76 -26.41 13.24
N ASN A 478 -8.73 -27.06 12.72
CA ASN A 478 -7.60 -27.59 13.47
C ASN A 478 -6.27 -26.94 13.02
N TYR A 479 -5.36 -26.73 13.98
CA TYR A 479 -4.07 -26.09 13.78
C TYR A 479 -2.94 -26.91 14.42
N GLU A 480 -2.24 -27.75 13.64
CA GLU A 480 -1.04 -28.45 14.15
C GLU A 480 0.13 -27.50 14.33
N ILE A 481 0.23 -26.51 13.46
CA ILE A 481 1.19 -25.38 13.54
C ILE A 481 0.36 -24.14 13.87
N PRO A 482 0.70 -23.39 14.93
CA PRO A 482 -0.04 -22.19 15.30
C PRO A 482 -0.21 -21.23 14.11
N GLY A 483 -1.46 -20.83 13.83
CA GLY A 483 -1.81 -19.93 12.74
C GLY A 483 -1.84 -20.55 11.34
N LEU A 484 -1.54 -21.85 11.18
CA LEU A 484 -1.72 -22.58 9.93
C LEU A 484 -2.78 -23.67 10.11
N MET A 485 -3.95 -23.47 9.49
CA MET A 485 -5.03 -24.44 9.54
C MET A 485 -4.61 -25.74 8.85
N SER A 486 -4.41 -26.81 9.62
CA SER A 486 -3.99 -28.12 9.10
C SER A 486 -5.16 -28.94 8.55
N SER A 487 -6.37 -28.72 9.09
CA SER A 487 -7.60 -29.36 8.58
C SER A 487 -8.84 -28.63 9.06
N TYR A 488 -9.96 -28.93 8.42
CA TYR A 488 -11.29 -28.66 8.95
C TYR A 488 -12.22 -29.85 8.66
N VAL A 489 -13.24 -30.01 9.51
CA VAL A 489 -14.24 -31.05 9.43
C VAL A 489 -15.65 -30.48 9.47
N TYR A 490 -16.62 -31.16 8.88
CA TYR A 490 -18.04 -30.81 8.88
C TYR A 490 -18.81 -31.59 9.92
N LEU A 491 -19.69 -30.91 10.67
CA LEU A 491 -20.60 -31.50 11.65
C LEU A 491 -22.07 -31.20 11.30
N ASP A 492 -22.96 -32.07 11.72
CA ASP A 492 -24.41 -31.86 11.74
C ASP A 492 -24.85 -31.08 13.00
N THR A 493 -26.19 -30.89 13.19
CA THR A 493 -26.76 -30.19 14.36
C THR A 493 -26.66 -30.99 15.67
N ASP A 494 -26.27 -32.25 15.64
CA ASP A 494 -26.08 -33.14 16.79
C ASP A 494 -24.58 -33.37 17.10
N ASP A 495 -23.69 -32.54 16.54
CA ASP A 495 -22.22 -32.61 16.62
C ASP A 495 -21.61 -33.91 16.05
N ASN A 496 -22.32 -34.61 15.15
CA ASN A 496 -21.75 -35.78 14.47
C ASN A 496 -21.06 -35.34 13.19
N GLU A 497 -19.93 -35.98 12.86
CA GLU A 497 -19.27 -35.78 11.57
C GLU A 497 -20.18 -36.21 10.41
N ILE A 498 -20.23 -35.37 9.37
CA ILE A 498 -21.07 -35.57 8.19
C ILE A 498 -20.25 -35.35 6.91
N ASN A 499 -20.57 -36.09 5.87
CA ASN A 499 -20.07 -35.82 4.52
C ASN A 499 -20.92 -34.73 3.85
N ASP A 500 -20.29 -33.87 3.07
CA ASP A 500 -20.98 -32.98 2.16
C ASP A 500 -21.61 -33.73 0.97
N GLN A 501 -22.21 -33.00 0.02
CA GLN A 501 -22.83 -33.58 -1.17
C GLN A 501 -21.85 -34.36 -2.09
N TYR A 502 -20.54 -34.17 -1.93
CA TYR A 502 -19.49 -34.87 -2.70
C TYR A 502 -18.85 -36.01 -1.94
N GLY A 503 -19.32 -36.28 -0.72
CA GLY A 503 -18.78 -37.34 0.15
C GLY A 503 -17.58 -36.91 0.98
N ILE A 504 -17.25 -35.61 1.00
CA ILE A 504 -16.11 -35.03 1.77
C ILE A 504 -16.60 -34.64 3.16
N ASN A 505 -15.93 -35.14 4.20
CA ASN A 505 -16.09 -34.72 5.59
C ASN A 505 -14.92 -33.82 6.00
N GLN A 506 -13.70 -34.17 5.63
CA GLN A 506 -12.48 -33.48 6.07
C GLN A 506 -11.63 -33.04 4.90
N THR A 507 -11.15 -31.81 4.99
CA THR A 507 -10.09 -31.27 4.13
C THR A 507 -8.80 -31.13 4.93
N LEU A 508 -7.70 -31.67 4.40
CA LEU A 508 -6.36 -31.63 4.97
C LEU A 508 -5.50 -30.65 4.17
N ILE A 509 -4.70 -29.81 4.85
CA ILE A 509 -3.88 -28.78 4.22
C ILE A 509 -2.45 -28.90 4.72
N GLU A 510 -1.48 -28.96 3.80
CA GLU A 510 -0.05 -28.97 4.11
C GLU A 510 0.60 -27.66 3.67
N TYR A 511 1.69 -27.27 4.34
CA TYR A 511 2.38 -25.99 4.13
C TYR A 511 3.89 -26.17 4.01
N ASP A 512 4.54 -25.23 3.30
CA ASP A 512 5.99 -25.09 3.28
C ASP A 512 6.52 -24.35 4.51
N SER A 513 7.84 -24.16 4.56
CA SER A 513 8.51 -23.44 5.65
C SER A 513 8.24 -21.92 5.69
N ASN A 514 7.53 -21.35 4.72
CA ASN A 514 7.10 -19.95 4.67
C ASN A 514 5.60 -19.79 4.99
N GLY A 515 4.90 -20.91 5.26
CA GLY A 515 3.46 -20.94 5.51
C GLY A 515 2.62 -20.83 4.24
N TYR A 516 3.16 -21.17 3.08
CA TYR A 516 2.40 -21.28 1.84
C TYR A 516 1.86 -22.70 1.67
N GLN A 517 0.62 -22.81 1.21
CA GLN A 517 -0.02 -24.12 0.97
C GLN A 517 0.73 -24.89 -0.12
N THR A 518 0.99 -26.16 0.15
CA THR A 518 1.69 -27.07 -0.77
C THR A 518 0.83 -28.28 -1.19
N LYS A 519 -0.20 -28.62 -0.39
CA LYS A 519 -1.10 -29.71 -0.74
C LYS A 519 -2.45 -29.55 -0.05
N ILE A 520 -3.50 -29.93 -0.75
CA ILE A 520 -4.86 -30.12 -0.23
C ILE A 520 -5.29 -31.54 -0.54
N SER A 521 -5.93 -32.24 0.41
CA SER A 521 -6.47 -33.58 0.21
C SER A 521 -7.77 -33.76 0.99
N PHE A 522 -8.59 -34.72 0.57
CA PHE A 522 -9.98 -34.85 1.00
C PHE A 522 -10.24 -36.26 1.58
N ARG A 523 -11.04 -36.33 2.66
CA ARG A 523 -11.39 -37.54 3.35
C ARG A 523 -12.90 -37.59 3.64
N ASP A 524 -13.45 -38.78 3.67
CA ASP A 524 -14.80 -39.04 4.19
C ASP A 524 -14.80 -39.26 5.71
N ILE A 525 -15.98 -39.49 6.32
CA ILE A 525 -16.15 -39.78 7.76
C ILE A 525 -15.48 -41.09 8.20
N LYS A 526 -14.97 -41.92 7.32
CA LYS A 526 -14.23 -43.15 7.63
C LYS A 526 -12.71 -42.97 7.46
N ASP A 527 -12.29 -41.78 7.22
CA ASP A 527 -10.90 -41.41 6.90
C ASP A 527 -10.40 -42.03 5.57
N GLU A 528 -11.34 -42.39 4.65
CA GLU A 528 -10.99 -42.86 3.32
C GLU A 528 -10.80 -41.64 2.36
N PRO A 529 -9.83 -41.69 1.45
CA PRO A 529 -9.64 -40.62 0.48
C PRO A 529 -10.83 -40.44 -0.47
N VAL A 530 -11.20 -39.18 -0.74
CA VAL A 530 -12.34 -38.85 -1.59
C VAL A 530 -11.88 -37.99 -2.77
N PHE A 531 -12.49 -38.21 -3.95
CA PHE A 531 -12.32 -37.35 -5.11
C PHE A 531 -13.09 -36.05 -4.90
N SER A 532 -12.40 -34.90 -5.11
CA SER A 532 -13.05 -33.60 -5.07
C SER A 532 -13.38 -33.16 -6.51
N PRO A 533 -14.65 -32.97 -6.85
CA PRO A 533 -15.03 -32.46 -8.18
C PRO A 533 -14.60 -31.01 -8.39
N GLU A 534 -14.45 -30.23 -7.31
CA GLU A 534 -13.98 -28.84 -7.35
C GLU A 534 -12.52 -28.76 -7.81
N TYR A 535 -11.67 -29.66 -7.32
CA TYR A 535 -10.25 -29.71 -7.67
C TYR A 535 -9.93 -30.72 -8.78
N GLY A 536 -10.86 -31.58 -9.18
CA GLY A 536 -10.65 -32.60 -10.21
C GLY A 536 -9.69 -33.74 -9.82
N CYS A 537 -9.45 -33.95 -8.52
CA CYS A 537 -8.48 -34.92 -8.03
C CYS A 537 -8.75 -35.38 -6.58
N TYR A 538 -7.98 -36.35 -6.10
CA TYR A 538 -7.96 -36.76 -4.69
C TYR A 538 -7.02 -35.92 -3.85
N GLN A 539 -5.93 -35.47 -4.44
CA GLN A 539 -4.93 -34.58 -3.81
C GLN A 539 -4.47 -33.53 -4.82
N TYR A 540 -4.53 -32.28 -4.42
CA TYR A 540 -4.09 -31.15 -5.22
C TYR A 540 -2.76 -30.62 -4.65
N ALA A 541 -1.64 -30.86 -5.36
CA ALA A 541 -0.32 -30.46 -4.91
C ALA A 541 0.11 -29.16 -5.60
N MET A 542 0.67 -28.24 -4.83
CA MET A 542 1.08 -26.91 -5.28
C MET A 542 2.54 -26.66 -4.96
N LYS A 543 3.23 -25.96 -5.85
CA LYS A 543 4.58 -25.49 -5.62
C LYS A 543 4.60 -23.97 -5.68
N PRO A 544 4.69 -23.30 -4.53
CA PRO A 544 4.82 -21.83 -4.48
C PRO A 544 6.26 -21.40 -4.79
N ASP A 545 6.42 -20.20 -5.34
CA ASP A 545 7.71 -19.51 -5.43
C ASP A 545 8.02 -18.77 -4.10
N ALA A 546 9.13 -18.00 -4.08
CA ALA A 546 9.55 -17.24 -2.90
C ALA A 546 8.56 -16.14 -2.47
N GLN A 547 7.66 -15.72 -3.35
CA GLN A 547 6.58 -14.75 -3.12
C GLN A 547 5.25 -15.42 -2.75
N GLY A 548 5.15 -16.76 -2.87
CA GLY A 548 3.93 -17.54 -2.60
C GLY A 548 3.01 -17.68 -3.82
N ARG A 549 3.47 -17.27 -5.02
CA ARG A 549 2.74 -17.50 -6.28
C ARG A 549 2.90 -18.95 -6.69
N ILE A 550 1.81 -19.60 -7.08
CA ILE A 550 1.84 -20.99 -7.52
C ILE A 550 2.53 -21.03 -8.89
N VAL A 551 3.68 -21.70 -8.97
CA VAL A 551 4.40 -21.92 -10.24
C VAL A 551 4.16 -23.31 -10.83
N GLU A 552 3.62 -24.22 -10.04
CA GLU A 552 3.23 -25.58 -10.49
C GLU A 552 2.03 -26.03 -9.64
N ALA A 553 1.01 -26.57 -10.27
CA ALA A 553 -0.13 -27.23 -9.65
C ALA A 553 -0.31 -28.61 -10.27
N SER A 554 -0.41 -29.64 -9.43
CA SER A 554 -0.45 -31.05 -9.86
C SER A 554 -1.70 -31.72 -9.33
N PHE A 555 -2.33 -32.53 -10.18
CA PHE A 555 -3.47 -33.36 -9.87
C PHE A 555 -2.98 -34.77 -9.53
N CYS A 556 -3.38 -35.30 -8.36
CA CYS A 556 -2.90 -36.58 -7.89
C CYS A 556 -4.06 -37.52 -7.54
N ASP A 557 -3.79 -38.81 -7.78
CA ASP A 557 -4.68 -39.92 -7.40
C ASP A 557 -4.67 -40.20 -5.89
N ILE A 558 -5.35 -41.24 -5.47
CA ILE A 558 -5.45 -41.69 -4.08
C ILE A 558 -4.08 -42.02 -3.45
N ASP A 559 -3.15 -42.52 -4.24
CA ASP A 559 -1.80 -42.91 -3.80
C ASP A 559 -0.79 -41.78 -3.91
N GLY A 560 -1.20 -40.59 -4.42
CA GLY A 560 -0.37 -39.42 -4.64
C GLY A 560 0.43 -39.46 -5.95
N ASN A 561 0.12 -40.38 -6.87
CA ASN A 561 0.69 -40.35 -8.21
C ASN A 561 -0.03 -39.32 -9.08
N LEU A 562 0.68 -38.76 -10.06
CA LEU A 562 0.09 -37.80 -11.01
C LEU A 562 -1.04 -38.49 -11.79
N MET A 563 -2.14 -37.78 -11.96
CA MET A 563 -3.29 -38.16 -12.77
C MET A 563 -3.70 -37.03 -13.69
N ALA A 564 -4.29 -37.34 -14.81
CA ALA A 564 -4.82 -36.29 -15.70
C ALA A 564 -6.12 -35.71 -15.12
N ASP A 565 -6.22 -34.39 -15.09
CA ASP A 565 -7.47 -33.69 -14.83
C ASP A 565 -8.44 -33.89 -16.00
N GLU A 566 -9.72 -34.17 -15.70
CA GLU A 566 -10.72 -34.48 -16.74
C GLU A 566 -11.01 -33.25 -17.65
N ALA A 567 -10.89 -32.04 -17.12
CA ALA A 567 -11.23 -30.80 -17.87
C ALA A 567 -10.10 -30.41 -18.85
N SER A 568 -8.86 -30.50 -18.44
CA SER A 568 -7.70 -30.09 -19.25
C SER A 568 -7.02 -31.25 -19.96
N GLY A 569 -7.07 -32.45 -19.38
CA GLY A 569 -6.29 -33.62 -19.81
C GLY A 569 -4.84 -33.56 -19.34
N ALA A 570 -4.44 -32.55 -18.60
CA ALA A 570 -3.10 -32.38 -18.07
C ALA A 570 -2.99 -32.93 -16.64
N SER A 571 -1.81 -33.41 -16.26
CA SER A 571 -1.52 -33.82 -14.89
C SER A 571 -0.87 -32.71 -14.08
N ILE A 572 -0.25 -31.73 -14.73
CA ILE A 572 0.44 -30.60 -14.10
C ILE A 572 0.17 -29.34 -14.92
N ASN A 573 -0.24 -28.29 -14.23
CA ASN A 573 -0.34 -26.94 -14.74
C ASN A 573 0.85 -26.11 -14.23
N CYS A 574 1.62 -25.49 -15.11
CA CYS A 574 2.77 -24.66 -14.78
C CYS A 574 2.51 -23.21 -15.13
N PHE A 575 2.98 -22.28 -14.29
CA PHE A 575 2.68 -20.85 -14.40
C PHE A 575 3.96 -20.03 -14.34
N THR A 576 4.07 -19.01 -15.18
CA THR A 576 5.10 -17.97 -15.08
C THR A 576 4.44 -16.61 -14.89
N TYR A 577 5.15 -15.68 -14.24
CA TYR A 577 4.62 -14.36 -13.89
C TYR A 577 5.60 -13.27 -14.33
N ASP A 578 5.08 -12.12 -14.74
CA ASP A 578 5.87 -10.93 -14.98
C ASP A 578 6.36 -10.25 -13.69
N GLU A 579 7.11 -9.15 -13.83
CA GLU A 579 7.65 -8.39 -12.69
C GLU A 579 6.55 -7.70 -11.84
N ASN A 580 5.35 -7.49 -12.38
CA ASN A 580 4.20 -6.90 -11.71
C ASN A 580 3.29 -7.96 -11.05
N GLY A 581 3.60 -9.24 -11.22
CA GLY A 581 2.85 -10.36 -10.67
C GLY A 581 1.71 -10.88 -11.55
N TYR A 582 1.55 -10.35 -12.76
CA TYR A 582 0.56 -10.86 -13.71
C TYR A 582 1.03 -12.17 -14.36
N LEU A 583 0.08 -13.10 -14.57
CA LEU A 583 0.33 -14.31 -15.33
C LEU A 583 0.84 -13.97 -16.74
N ASN A 584 2.01 -14.49 -17.08
CA ASN A 584 2.66 -14.28 -18.37
C ASN A 584 2.52 -15.50 -19.30
N GLU A 585 2.67 -16.70 -18.75
CA GLU A 585 2.56 -17.95 -19.50
C GLU A 585 1.97 -19.04 -18.61
N MET A 586 1.18 -19.93 -19.22
CA MET A 586 0.71 -21.18 -18.61
C MET A 586 1.00 -22.32 -19.57
N TYR A 587 1.60 -23.40 -19.08
CA TYR A 587 1.87 -24.61 -19.88
C TYR A 587 1.50 -25.87 -19.13
N TYR A 588 1.23 -26.96 -19.89
CA TYR A 588 0.60 -28.17 -19.41
C TYR A 588 1.50 -29.39 -19.64
N LEU A 589 1.61 -30.24 -18.61
CA LEU A 589 2.43 -31.45 -18.66
C LEU A 589 1.59 -32.68 -18.31
N ASP A 590 1.99 -33.80 -18.90
CA ASP A 590 1.44 -35.13 -18.58
C ASP A 590 2.04 -35.73 -17.27
N GLU A 591 1.67 -36.94 -16.93
CA GLU A 591 2.18 -37.67 -15.76
C GLU A 591 3.69 -37.99 -15.84
N ASN A 592 4.28 -37.95 -17.02
CA ASN A 592 5.72 -38.12 -17.25
C ASN A 592 6.47 -36.77 -17.30
N ARG A 593 5.76 -35.66 -17.00
CA ARG A 593 6.26 -34.29 -17.07
C ARG A 593 6.69 -33.88 -18.49
N GLN A 594 6.04 -34.44 -19.52
CA GLN A 594 6.23 -34.03 -20.91
C GLN A 594 5.10 -33.09 -21.31
N PRO A 595 5.37 -32.09 -22.18
CA PRO A 595 4.33 -31.22 -22.71
C PRO A 595 3.17 -32.02 -23.31
N VAL A 596 1.93 -31.65 -23.01
CA VAL A 596 0.71 -32.32 -23.48
C VAL A 596 -0.28 -31.32 -24.05
N LEU A 597 -1.00 -31.71 -25.09
CA LEU A 597 -2.11 -30.88 -25.59
C LEU A 597 -3.33 -31.05 -24.66
N THR A 598 -3.90 -29.92 -24.27
CA THR A 598 -5.16 -29.89 -23.53
C THR A 598 -6.36 -30.23 -24.39
N ALA A 599 -7.52 -30.42 -23.79
CA ALA A 599 -8.78 -30.56 -24.52
C ALA A 599 -9.10 -29.37 -25.44
N ALA A 600 -8.57 -28.18 -25.14
CA ALA A 600 -8.68 -26.98 -25.97
C ALA A 600 -7.71 -26.96 -27.18
N GLY A 601 -6.81 -27.96 -27.33
CA GLY A 601 -5.97 -28.16 -28.47
C GLY A 601 -4.60 -27.50 -28.44
N TYR A 602 -4.14 -26.97 -27.32
CA TYR A 602 -2.83 -26.36 -27.14
C TYR A 602 -2.10 -26.89 -25.90
N SER A 603 -0.77 -26.76 -25.88
CA SER A 603 0.09 -27.18 -24.77
C SER A 603 0.53 -26.01 -23.87
N SER A 604 0.57 -24.80 -24.42
CA SER A 604 0.79 -23.59 -23.62
C SER A 604 0.12 -22.38 -24.23
N PHE A 605 -0.11 -21.35 -23.41
CA PHE A 605 -0.49 -20.04 -23.91
C PHE A 605 0.34 -18.93 -23.24
N VAL A 606 0.61 -17.88 -24.01
CA VAL A 606 1.41 -16.73 -23.59
C VAL A 606 0.57 -15.47 -23.70
N ILE A 607 0.67 -14.59 -22.72
CA ILE A 607 -0.05 -13.32 -22.64
C ILE A 607 0.94 -12.15 -22.72
N THR A 608 0.76 -11.28 -23.70
CA THR A 608 1.50 -10.02 -23.82
C THR A 608 0.64 -8.85 -23.33
N ARG A 609 1.20 -7.98 -22.48
CA ARG A 609 0.49 -6.85 -21.88
C ARG A 609 1.20 -5.52 -22.19
N ASN A 610 0.43 -4.41 -22.11
CA ASN A 610 1.01 -3.06 -22.11
C ASN A 610 1.42 -2.63 -20.69
N SER A 611 1.99 -1.42 -20.58
CA SER A 611 2.43 -0.84 -19.27
C SER A 611 1.28 -0.56 -18.29
N LEU A 612 0.02 -0.60 -18.72
CA LEU A 612 -1.17 -0.46 -17.91
C LEU A 612 -1.71 -1.81 -17.41
N GLY A 613 -1.08 -2.94 -17.83
CA GLY A 613 -1.52 -4.29 -17.50
C GLY A 613 -2.59 -4.85 -18.43
N GLN A 614 -3.02 -4.12 -19.50
CA GLN A 614 -4.02 -4.61 -20.48
C GLN A 614 -3.41 -5.67 -21.37
N ILE A 615 -4.18 -6.72 -21.64
CA ILE A 615 -3.78 -7.79 -22.58
C ILE A 615 -3.80 -7.23 -24.00
N LEU A 616 -2.65 -7.21 -24.65
CA LEU A 616 -2.54 -6.84 -26.06
C LEU A 616 -2.64 -8.04 -26.98
N LYS A 617 -2.11 -9.18 -26.55
CA LYS A 617 -2.02 -10.39 -27.37
C LYS A 617 -2.07 -11.64 -26.50
N GLU A 618 -2.77 -12.66 -26.97
CA GLU A 618 -2.75 -14.03 -26.45
C GLU A 618 -2.33 -14.97 -27.57
N GLU A 619 -1.42 -15.90 -27.28
CA GLU A 619 -0.82 -16.82 -28.24
C GLU A 619 -0.87 -18.24 -27.70
N THR A 620 -1.25 -19.23 -28.51
CA THR A 620 -1.31 -20.64 -28.13
C THR A 620 -0.28 -21.46 -28.91
N TYR A 621 0.35 -22.42 -28.20
CA TYR A 621 1.47 -23.19 -28.70
C TYR A 621 1.27 -24.69 -28.53
N ASP A 622 1.83 -25.47 -29.44
CA ASP A 622 1.87 -26.95 -29.36
C ASP A 622 2.99 -27.45 -28.43
N THR A 623 3.18 -28.76 -28.38
CA THR A 623 4.21 -29.42 -27.56
C THR A 623 5.65 -29.17 -28.04
N GLU A 624 5.85 -28.63 -29.24
CA GLU A 624 7.13 -28.26 -29.83
C GLU A 624 7.38 -26.74 -29.81
N SER A 625 6.52 -26.00 -29.10
CA SER A 625 6.54 -24.52 -29.04
C SER A 625 6.32 -23.82 -30.37
N SER A 626 5.55 -24.42 -31.25
CA SER A 626 5.05 -23.79 -32.47
C SER A 626 3.63 -23.27 -32.24
N LEU A 627 3.26 -22.14 -32.85
CA LEU A 627 1.88 -21.67 -32.84
C LEU A 627 0.92 -22.75 -33.33
N ILE A 628 -0.19 -22.93 -32.66
CA ILE A 628 -1.22 -23.91 -32.99
C ILE A 628 -2.61 -23.32 -32.81
N CYS A 629 -3.50 -23.61 -33.77
CA CYS A 629 -4.90 -23.24 -33.60
C CYS A 629 -5.56 -24.09 -32.48
N THR A 630 -6.28 -23.40 -31.62
CA THR A 630 -7.17 -24.03 -30.64
C THR A 630 -8.35 -24.73 -31.28
N THR A 631 -9.13 -25.49 -30.54
CA THR A 631 -10.42 -26.04 -31.01
C THR A 631 -11.41 -24.97 -31.43
N GLU A 632 -11.21 -23.70 -31.00
CA GLU A 632 -11.98 -22.54 -31.41
C GLU A 632 -11.50 -21.94 -32.76
N GLY A 633 -10.45 -22.50 -33.38
CA GLY A 633 -10.02 -22.19 -34.77
C GLY A 633 -9.06 -21.03 -34.91
N TYR A 634 -8.41 -20.57 -33.82
CA TYR A 634 -7.39 -19.53 -33.87
C TYR A 634 -6.17 -19.89 -33.00
N ALA A 635 -5.03 -19.33 -33.36
CA ALA A 635 -3.77 -19.46 -32.60
C ALA A 635 -3.42 -18.17 -31.86
N VAL A 636 -3.90 -17.02 -32.34
CA VAL A 636 -3.57 -15.70 -31.80
C VAL A 636 -4.83 -14.84 -31.70
N ILE A 637 -4.94 -14.08 -30.60
CA ILE A 637 -5.93 -12.99 -30.43
C ILE A 637 -5.17 -11.70 -30.15
N GLU A 638 -5.52 -10.61 -30.83
CA GLU A 638 -5.03 -9.26 -30.56
C GLU A 638 -6.17 -8.34 -30.15
N TYR A 639 -5.94 -7.45 -29.14
CA TYR A 639 -6.92 -6.56 -28.55
C TYR A 639 -6.55 -5.09 -28.73
N GLU A 640 -7.56 -4.26 -29.01
CA GLU A 640 -7.47 -2.80 -28.99
C GLU A 640 -8.42 -2.23 -27.91
N TYR A 641 -8.05 -1.09 -27.31
CA TYR A 641 -8.77 -0.49 -26.20
C TYR A 641 -9.06 1.00 -26.45
N ASP A 642 -10.15 1.51 -25.84
CA ASP A 642 -10.40 2.95 -25.76
C ASP A 642 -9.63 3.58 -24.57
N ALA A 643 -9.82 4.90 -24.38
CA ALA A 643 -9.19 5.65 -23.28
C ALA A 643 -9.75 5.27 -21.90
N PHE A 644 -10.89 4.60 -21.83
CA PHE A 644 -11.53 4.15 -20.59
C PHE A 644 -11.16 2.69 -20.27
N GLY A 645 -10.44 2.01 -21.19
CA GLY A 645 -9.99 0.62 -21.02
C GLY A 645 -10.98 -0.43 -21.48
N ASN A 646 -12.02 -0.05 -22.23
CA ASN A 646 -12.92 -1.01 -22.85
C ASN A 646 -12.27 -1.58 -24.11
N ILE A 647 -12.46 -2.89 -24.34
CA ILE A 647 -12.02 -3.54 -25.58
C ILE A 647 -12.87 -3.01 -26.75
N THR A 648 -12.26 -2.31 -27.68
CA THR A 648 -12.94 -1.80 -28.87
C THR A 648 -12.84 -2.74 -30.06
N LYS A 649 -11.83 -3.63 -30.08
CA LYS A 649 -11.65 -4.60 -31.15
C LYS A 649 -10.91 -5.83 -30.61
N ALA A 650 -11.32 -7.02 -31.07
CA ALA A 650 -10.54 -8.25 -30.97
C ALA A 650 -10.40 -8.85 -32.37
N SER A 651 -9.17 -9.29 -32.72
CA SER A 651 -8.81 -9.87 -34.04
C SER A 651 -8.19 -11.25 -33.84
N TYR A 652 -8.55 -12.21 -34.70
CA TYR A 652 -8.18 -13.61 -34.60
C TYR A 652 -7.28 -14.00 -35.77
N PHE A 653 -6.21 -14.77 -35.47
CA PHE A 653 -5.22 -15.20 -36.46
C PHE A 653 -4.90 -16.68 -36.32
N ASP A 654 -4.54 -17.32 -37.44
CA ASP A 654 -4.12 -18.72 -37.53
C ASP A 654 -2.67 -18.93 -37.02
N GLU A 655 -2.18 -20.15 -37.08
CA GLU A 655 -0.82 -20.54 -36.71
C GLU A 655 0.28 -19.91 -37.61
N ASN A 656 -0.09 -19.28 -38.72
CA ASN A 656 0.80 -18.53 -39.62
C ASN A 656 0.65 -17.02 -39.46
N GLU A 657 -0.02 -16.57 -38.40
CA GLU A 657 -0.36 -15.16 -38.10
C GLU A 657 -1.15 -14.48 -39.22
N LYS A 658 -1.97 -15.23 -39.96
CA LYS A 658 -2.91 -14.68 -40.94
C LYS A 658 -4.29 -14.58 -40.34
N PRO A 659 -5.05 -13.51 -40.65
CA PRO A 659 -6.42 -13.39 -40.18
C PRO A 659 -7.23 -14.65 -40.51
N CYS A 660 -7.97 -15.17 -39.55
CA CYS A 660 -8.77 -16.37 -39.70
C CYS A 660 -10.12 -16.24 -39.00
N LYS A 661 -11.11 -17.02 -39.41
CA LYS A 661 -12.38 -17.12 -38.69
C LYS A 661 -12.25 -18.08 -37.52
N ASN A 662 -12.76 -17.65 -36.37
CA ASN A 662 -12.93 -18.53 -35.25
C ASN A 662 -14.18 -19.45 -35.42
N SER A 663 -14.43 -20.34 -34.43
CA SER A 663 -15.59 -21.26 -34.44
C SER A 663 -16.94 -20.52 -34.47
N SER A 664 -16.98 -19.25 -34.04
CA SER A 664 -18.14 -18.38 -34.12
C SER A 664 -18.33 -17.69 -35.46
N GLY A 665 -17.47 -17.95 -36.47
CA GLY A 665 -17.63 -17.58 -37.88
C GLY A 665 -17.10 -16.20 -38.27
N TYR A 666 -16.37 -15.48 -37.40
CA TYR A 666 -15.79 -14.18 -37.69
C TYR A 666 -14.29 -14.13 -37.37
N SER A 667 -13.59 -13.20 -38.02
CA SER A 667 -12.17 -12.93 -37.82
C SER A 667 -11.93 -11.70 -36.92
N ILE A 668 -12.88 -10.76 -36.92
CA ILE A 668 -12.77 -9.53 -36.13
C ILE A 668 -14.13 -9.25 -35.48
N VAL A 669 -14.13 -8.86 -34.21
CA VAL A 669 -15.29 -8.29 -33.52
C VAL A 669 -14.93 -6.87 -33.08
N LYS A 670 -15.85 -5.91 -33.33
CA LYS A 670 -15.72 -4.51 -32.89
C LYS A 670 -16.87 -4.15 -31.96
N TYR A 671 -16.56 -3.33 -30.96
CA TYR A 671 -17.50 -2.89 -29.95
C TYR A 671 -17.59 -1.36 -29.91
N GLU A 672 -18.82 -0.84 -29.85
CA GLU A 672 -19.08 0.56 -29.52
C GLU A 672 -19.73 0.63 -28.14
N TYR A 673 -19.35 1.63 -27.35
CA TYR A 673 -19.78 1.77 -25.97
C TYR A 673 -20.52 3.08 -25.76
N GLU A 674 -21.57 3.04 -24.95
CA GLU A 674 -22.13 4.19 -24.26
C GLU A 674 -21.78 4.03 -22.79
N GLN A 675 -20.88 4.90 -22.30
CA GLN A 675 -20.24 4.73 -20.98
C GLN A 675 -19.47 3.38 -20.91
N SER A 676 -19.80 2.50 -19.97
CA SER A 676 -19.18 1.17 -19.84
C SER A 676 -19.98 0.04 -20.52
N ASN A 677 -21.15 0.36 -21.15
CA ASN A 677 -21.97 -0.66 -21.78
C ASN A 677 -21.64 -0.79 -23.28
N PRO A 678 -21.43 -1.99 -23.80
CA PRO A 678 -21.40 -2.19 -25.22
C PRO A 678 -22.81 -1.99 -25.81
N VAL A 679 -22.97 -0.94 -26.58
CA VAL A 679 -24.27 -0.65 -27.24
C VAL A 679 -24.35 -1.24 -28.63
N THR A 680 -23.21 -1.44 -29.31
CA THR A 680 -23.18 -2.09 -30.62
C THR A 680 -22.01 -3.07 -30.71
N ILE A 681 -22.26 -4.24 -31.28
CA ILE A 681 -21.23 -5.24 -31.58
C ILE A 681 -21.32 -5.56 -33.07
N TYR A 682 -20.18 -5.55 -33.76
CA TYR A 682 -20.07 -5.85 -35.20
C TYR A 682 -19.11 -7.01 -35.45
N TYR A 683 -19.41 -7.86 -36.42
CA TYR A 683 -18.59 -9.02 -36.84
C TYR A 683 -18.09 -8.87 -38.26
N TYR A 684 -16.81 -9.11 -38.48
CA TYR A 684 -16.14 -8.98 -39.78
C TYR A 684 -15.37 -10.25 -40.11
N ASP A 685 -15.21 -10.49 -41.43
CA ASP A 685 -14.38 -11.58 -41.96
C ASP A 685 -12.87 -11.21 -41.97
N GLU A 686 -12.05 -12.08 -42.58
CA GLU A 686 -10.59 -11.95 -42.70
C GLU A 686 -10.16 -10.77 -43.61
N ASN A 687 -11.07 -10.19 -44.40
CA ASN A 687 -10.85 -9.04 -45.26
C ASN A 687 -11.42 -7.73 -44.69
N GLU A 688 -11.86 -7.77 -43.44
CA GLU A 688 -12.59 -6.70 -42.79
C GLU A 688 -13.96 -6.35 -43.45
N GLU A 689 -14.55 -7.29 -44.19
CA GLU A 689 -15.88 -7.15 -44.73
C GLU A 689 -16.92 -7.66 -43.75
N PRO A 690 -18.13 -7.03 -43.67
CA PRO A 690 -19.21 -7.48 -42.81
C PRO A 690 -19.54 -8.96 -43.02
N THR A 691 -19.59 -9.75 -41.93
CA THR A 691 -19.90 -11.19 -41.98
C THR A 691 -20.96 -11.56 -40.94
N LEU A 692 -21.66 -12.65 -41.16
CA LEU A 692 -22.57 -13.22 -40.17
C LEU A 692 -21.76 -14.07 -39.18
N CYS A 693 -22.01 -13.92 -37.88
CA CYS A 693 -21.52 -14.86 -36.88
C CYS A 693 -22.33 -16.17 -36.90
N SER A 694 -21.93 -17.15 -36.09
CA SER A 694 -22.61 -18.46 -35.96
C SER A 694 -24.09 -18.31 -35.55
N ASP A 695 -24.45 -17.23 -34.89
CA ASP A 695 -25.81 -16.87 -34.52
C ASP A 695 -26.60 -16.15 -35.61
N ASN A 696 -26.04 -16.11 -36.84
CA ASN A 696 -26.69 -15.62 -38.06
C ASN A 696 -27.02 -14.12 -38.08
N TYR A 697 -26.19 -13.27 -37.45
CA TYR A 697 -26.28 -11.81 -37.59
C TYR A 697 -24.87 -11.21 -37.74
N HIS A 698 -24.80 -10.01 -38.34
CA HIS A 698 -23.58 -9.21 -38.47
C HIS A 698 -23.43 -8.23 -37.31
N MET A 699 -24.54 -7.64 -36.86
CA MET A 699 -24.54 -6.60 -35.85
C MET A 699 -25.62 -6.85 -34.83
N SER A 700 -25.31 -6.62 -33.54
CA SER A 700 -26.31 -6.48 -32.49
C SER A 700 -26.31 -5.05 -31.95
N TYR A 701 -27.52 -4.50 -31.69
CA TYR A 701 -27.69 -3.21 -31.04
C TYR A 701 -28.46 -3.38 -29.73
N MET A 702 -27.97 -2.76 -28.68
CA MET A 702 -28.44 -2.94 -27.31
C MET A 702 -28.80 -1.60 -26.68
N ILE A 703 -29.90 -1.57 -25.91
CA ILE A 703 -30.34 -0.40 -25.14
C ILE A 703 -30.34 -0.78 -23.66
N TYR A 704 -29.70 0.06 -22.85
CA TYR A 704 -29.62 -0.12 -21.41
C TYR A 704 -30.34 1.04 -20.70
N GLU A 705 -30.97 0.73 -19.57
CA GLU A 705 -31.46 1.73 -18.62
C GLU A 705 -31.03 1.33 -17.21
N ASN A 706 -30.35 2.23 -16.50
CA ASN A 706 -29.79 1.98 -15.16
C ASN A 706 -28.97 0.67 -15.09
N GLY A 707 -28.19 0.37 -16.16
CA GLY A 707 -27.36 -0.83 -16.27
C GLY A 707 -28.08 -2.11 -16.63
N LYS A 708 -29.40 -2.06 -16.83
CA LYS A 708 -30.18 -3.23 -17.20
C LYS A 708 -30.43 -3.23 -18.71
N LEU A 709 -30.16 -4.36 -19.35
CA LEU A 709 -30.36 -4.53 -20.78
C LEU A 709 -31.88 -4.63 -21.05
N LEU A 710 -32.48 -3.60 -21.67
CA LEU A 710 -33.89 -3.57 -21.98
C LEU A 710 -34.24 -4.11 -23.37
N HIS A 711 -33.34 -3.92 -24.31
CA HIS A 711 -33.57 -4.23 -25.70
C HIS A 711 -32.30 -4.70 -26.39
N THR A 712 -32.41 -5.75 -27.19
CA THR A 712 -31.41 -6.20 -28.16
C THR A 712 -32.05 -6.40 -29.52
N SER A 713 -31.46 -5.85 -30.56
CA SER A 713 -31.87 -6.10 -31.95
C SER A 713 -30.70 -6.58 -32.81
N TYR A 714 -31.00 -7.46 -33.77
CA TYR A 714 -30.02 -8.14 -34.61
C TYR A 714 -30.18 -7.75 -36.06
N TYR A 715 -29.08 -7.58 -36.76
CA TYR A 715 -29.05 -7.06 -38.12
C TYR A 715 -28.15 -7.91 -39.02
N ASP A 716 -28.51 -8.03 -40.28
CA ASP A 716 -27.71 -8.66 -41.31
C ASP A 716 -26.53 -7.77 -41.78
N THR A 717 -25.77 -8.22 -42.77
CA THR A 717 -24.63 -7.49 -43.37
C THR A 717 -25.03 -6.20 -44.10
N ASN A 718 -26.32 -5.99 -44.39
CA ASN A 718 -26.83 -4.76 -44.99
C ASN A 718 -27.45 -3.81 -43.95
N ILE A 719 -27.29 -4.11 -42.68
CA ILE A 719 -27.89 -3.37 -41.55
C ILE A 719 -29.43 -3.38 -41.59
N THR A 720 -29.98 -4.50 -42.09
CA THR A 720 -31.44 -4.75 -42.09
C THR A 720 -31.75 -5.68 -40.91
N LEU A 721 -32.84 -5.37 -40.17
CA LEU A 721 -33.32 -6.20 -39.06
C LEU A 721 -33.48 -7.66 -39.54
N SER A 722 -32.88 -8.61 -38.83
CA SER A 722 -32.79 -9.99 -39.26
C SER A 722 -32.88 -10.96 -38.11
N ASN A 723 -33.53 -12.09 -38.34
CA ASN A 723 -33.62 -13.14 -37.32
C ASN A 723 -32.26 -13.81 -37.07
N ASN A 724 -31.92 -13.92 -35.79
CA ASN A 724 -30.77 -14.71 -35.35
C ASN A 724 -31.00 -16.23 -35.50
N SER A 725 -30.03 -17.04 -35.10
CA SER A 725 -30.13 -18.51 -35.18
C SER A 725 -31.27 -19.09 -34.36
N SER A 726 -31.69 -18.40 -33.30
CA SER A 726 -32.85 -18.74 -32.47
C SER A 726 -34.19 -18.31 -33.11
N GLY A 727 -34.12 -17.57 -34.23
CA GLY A 727 -35.30 -17.18 -35.06
C GLY A 727 -36.07 -15.98 -34.54
N TYR A 728 -35.44 -15.04 -33.88
CA TYR A 728 -35.98 -13.74 -33.55
C TYR A 728 -34.97 -12.63 -33.87
N ALA A 729 -35.51 -11.44 -34.18
CA ALA A 729 -34.69 -10.29 -34.51
C ALA A 729 -34.62 -9.27 -33.37
N ILE A 730 -35.60 -9.28 -32.44
CA ILE A 730 -35.63 -8.38 -31.30
C ILE A 730 -35.94 -9.21 -30.05
N HIS A 731 -35.22 -8.87 -28.96
CA HIS A 731 -35.47 -9.32 -27.60
C HIS A 731 -35.67 -8.10 -26.70
N GLU A 732 -36.78 -8.05 -25.98
CA GLU A 732 -37.08 -7.01 -25.00
C GLU A 732 -37.22 -7.61 -23.61
N GLN A 733 -36.77 -6.88 -22.60
CA GLN A 733 -36.83 -7.30 -21.21
C GLN A 733 -37.38 -6.18 -20.32
N ASP A 734 -38.26 -6.55 -19.38
CA ASP A 734 -38.74 -5.68 -18.31
C ASP A 734 -38.22 -6.14 -16.97
N TYR A 735 -37.99 -5.22 -16.07
CA TYR A 735 -37.44 -5.49 -14.74
C TYR A 735 -38.32 -4.87 -13.65
N ASP A 736 -38.30 -5.50 -12.45
CA ASP A 736 -38.78 -4.86 -11.23
C ASP A 736 -37.73 -3.92 -10.62
N SER A 737 -38.10 -3.25 -9.54
CA SER A 737 -37.17 -2.37 -8.79
C SER A 737 -36.02 -3.11 -8.16
N LEU A 738 -36.12 -4.43 -7.98
CA LEU A 738 -35.09 -5.31 -7.44
C LEU A 738 -34.13 -5.85 -8.50
N GLY A 739 -34.38 -5.58 -9.79
CA GLY A 739 -33.62 -6.09 -10.91
C GLY A 739 -33.97 -7.49 -11.38
N ASN A 740 -35.07 -8.05 -10.90
CA ASN A 740 -35.56 -9.31 -11.43
C ASN A 740 -36.24 -9.08 -12.78
N VAL A 741 -35.98 -9.95 -13.75
CA VAL A 741 -36.66 -9.92 -15.05
C VAL A 741 -38.14 -10.23 -14.85
N LEU A 742 -39.02 -9.29 -15.10
CA LEU A 742 -40.50 -9.47 -15.05
C LEU A 742 -41.06 -10.07 -16.32
N ALA A 743 -40.45 -9.75 -17.45
CA ALA A 743 -40.87 -10.25 -18.74
C ALA A 743 -39.73 -10.31 -19.75
N ASP A 744 -39.78 -11.31 -20.62
CA ASP A 744 -39.00 -11.44 -21.86
C ASP A 744 -39.99 -11.45 -23.03
N ALA A 745 -39.75 -10.62 -24.07
CA ALA A 745 -40.52 -10.58 -25.29
C ALA A 745 -39.64 -10.71 -26.54
N TRP A 746 -40.10 -11.47 -27.54
CA TRP A 746 -39.32 -11.73 -28.76
C TRP A 746 -40.18 -11.40 -29.99
N TYR A 747 -39.55 -10.76 -30.98
CA TYR A 747 -40.17 -10.34 -32.23
C TYR A 747 -39.32 -10.78 -33.42
N ASP A 748 -39.96 -10.96 -34.57
CA ASP A 748 -39.33 -11.33 -35.83
C ASP A 748 -38.64 -10.13 -36.54
N GLU A 749 -38.10 -10.36 -37.74
CA GLU A 749 -37.49 -9.33 -38.59
C GLU A 749 -38.49 -8.24 -39.09
N ASN A 750 -39.78 -8.42 -38.93
CA ASN A 750 -40.81 -7.45 -39.28
C ASN A 750 -41.32 -6.68 -38.02
N SER A 751 -40.68 -6.93 -36.87
CA SER A 751 -41.11 -6.44 -35.56
C SER A 751 -42.48 -6.95 -35.12
N GLU A 752 -42.91 -8.10 -35.64
CA GLU A 752 -44.15 -8.76 -35.26
C GLU A 752 -43.86 -9.83 -34.17
N PRO A 753 -44.76 -10.04 -33.21
CA PRO A 753 -44.62 -11.06 -32.17
C PRO A 753 -44.33 -12.45 -32.79
N LEU A 754 -43.40 -13.20 -32.18
CA LEU A 754 -43.06 -14.54 -32.69
C LEU A 754 -44.33 -15.44 -32.81
N ALA A 755 -44.45 -16.08 -33.96
CA ALA A 755 -45.56 -16.98 -34.24
C ALA A 755 -45.41 -18.36 -33.54
N PRO A 756 -46.54 -19.01 -33.16
CA PRO A 756 -46.51 -20.38 -32.63
C PRO A 756 -45.72 -21.35 -33.56
N PRO A 757 -45.08 -22.38 -33.02
CA PRO A 757 -45.20 -22.89 -31.64
C PRO A 757 -44.31 -22.21 -30.61
N ARG A 758 -43.65 -21.10 -30.96
CA ARG A 758 -42.81 -20.34 -30.04
C ARG A 758 -43.61 -19.42 -29.14
N TYR A 759 -43.10 -19.11 -27.99
CA TYR A 759 -43.63 -18.06 -27.13
C TYR A 759 -43.05 -16.71 -27.59
N TYR A 760 -43.91 -15.71 -27.74
CA TYR A 760 -43.40 -14.34 -27.98
C TYR A 760 -43.19 -13.56 -26.70
N LEU A 761 -43.83 -13.97 -25.56
CA LEU A 761 -43.71 -13.31 -24.29
C LEU A 761 -43.72 -14.33 -23.16
N ILE A 762 -42.78 -14.21 -22.24
CA ILE A 762 -42.76 -14.92 -20.99
C ILE A 762 -42.77 -13.92 -19.83
N LYS A 763 -43.66 -14.13 -18.83
CA LYS A 763 -43.72 -13.33 -17.62
C LYS A 763 -43.39 -14.14 -16.41
N TYR A 764 -42.66 -13.52 -15.48
CA TYR A 764 -42.18 -14.14 -14.27
C TYR A 764 -42.79 -13.49 -13.02
N VAL A 765 -42.92 -14.28 -11.94
CA VAL A 765 -43.29 -13.82 -10.62
C VAL A 765 -42.33 -14.38 -9.62
N TYR A 766 -41.91 -13.56 -8.70
CA TYR A 766 -40.91 -13.88 -7.69
C TYR A 766 -41.56 -13.79 -6.29
N ASP A 767 -41.04 -14.56 -5.34
CA ASP A 767 -41.31 -14.37 -3.92
C ASP A 767 -40.43 -13.22 -3.33
N ALA A 768 -40.58 -13.00 -2.03
CA ALA A 768 -39.87 -11.91 -1.33
C ALA A 768 -38.32 -12.08 -1.24
N ILE A 769 -37.82 -13.27 -1.52
CA ILE A 769 -36.39 -13.61 -1.48
C ILE A 769 -35.81 -13.89 -2.88
N GLY A 770 -36.55 -13.52 -3.94
CA GLY A 770 -36.11 -13.58 -5.32
C GLY A 770 -36.23 -14.94 -6.02
N ASN A 771 -36.87 -15.93 -5.42
CA ASN A 771 -37.13 -17.20 -6.09
C ASN A 771 -38.26 -17.04 -7.13
N LYS A 772 -38.07 -17.61 -8.33
CA LYS A 772 -39.02 -17.54 -9.44
C LYS A 772 -40.18 -18.53 -9.21
N THR A 773 -41.26 -18.05 -8.63
CA THR A 773 -42.41 -18.88 -8.22
C THR A 773 -43.35 -19.21 -9.37
N LEU A 774 -43.47 -18.35 -10.40
CA LEU A 774 -44.28 -18.58 -11.59
C LEU A 774 -43.59 -18.16 -12.86
N THR A 775 -43.75 -18.97 -13.92
CA THR A 775 -43.39 -18.64 -15.29
C THR A 775 -44.60 -18.81 -16.17
N ARG A 776 -45.04 -17.72 -16.84
CA ARG A 776 -46.24 -17.72 -17.71
C ARG A 776 -45.84 -17.45 -19.15
N CYS A 777 -46.19 -18.35 -20.05
CA CYS A 777 -45.83 -18.31 -21.45
C CYS A 777 -47.04 -17.91 -22.32
N PHE A 778 -46.82 -17.01 -23.31
CA PHE A 778 -47.87 -16.46 -24.16
C PHE A 778 -47.41 -16.63 -25.62
N THR A 779 -48.38 -17.00 -26.51
CA THR A 779 -48.15 -17.12 -27.96
C THR A 779 -48.86 -16.06 -28.78
N THR A 780 -49.66 -15.23 -28.15
CA THR A 780 -50.39 -14.09 -28.75
C THR A 780 -50.54 -12.98 -27.73
N GLU A 781 -50.93 -11.77 -28.12
CA GLU A 781 -51.18 -10.67 -27.20
C GLU A 781 -52.43 -10.91 -26.28
N SER A 782 -52.92 -12.11 -26.23
CA SER A 782 -53.97 -12.54 -25.32
C SER A 782 -53.59 -12.33 -23.85
N SER A 783 -54.54 -11.94 -23.02
CA SER A 783 -54.35 -11.82 -21.57
C SER A 783 -54.21 -13.17 -20.86
N LYS A 784 -54.36 -14.30 -21.58
CA LYS A 784 -54.25 -15.66 -21.01
C LYS A 784 -52.95 -16.32 -21.44
N ALA A 785 -52.20 -16.80 -20.45
CA ALA A 785 -51.02 -17.67 -20.70
C ALA A 785 -51.48 -19.01 -21.30
N VAL A 786 -50.77 -19.47 -22.32
CA VAL A 786 -51.06 -20.80 -22.92
C VAL A 786 -50.41 -21.93 -22.10
N PHE A 787 -49.43 -21.62 -21.29
CA PHE A 787 -48.73 -22.54 -20.43
C PHE A 787 -48.20 -21.81 -19.19
N THR A 788 -48.30 -22.44 -18.03
CA THR A 788 -47.75 -21.88 -16.79
C THR A 788 -46.96 -22.94 -16.03
N VAL A 789 -45.79 -22.57 -15.52
CA VAL A 789 -44.96 -23.38 -14.62
C VAL A 789 -44.96 -22.69 -13.27
N GLY A 790 -45.30 -23.42 -12.21
CA GLY A 790 -45.17 -23.02 -10.84
C GLY A 790 -44.03 -23.76 -10.16
N ALA A 791 -43.23 -23.12 -9.38
CA ALA A 791 -42.18 -23.75 -8.56
C ALA A 791 -42.47 -23.49 -7.09
N ILE A 792 -42.28 -24.55 -6.28
CA ILE A 792 -42.34 -24.50 -4.82
C ILE A 792 -40.94 -24.80 -4.31
N TYR A 793 -40.48 -23.99 -3.40
CA TYR A 793 -39.14 -24.02 -2.86
C TYR A 793 -39.14 -24.46 -1.39
N ASP A 794 -38.06 -25.11 -0.96
CA ASP A 794 -37.76 -25.31 0.45
C ASP A 794 -37.20 -24.05 1.09
N SER A 795 -36.86 -24.10 2.37
CA SER A 795 -36.22 -22.99 3.09
C SER A 795 -34.81 -22.67 2.62
N PHE A 796 -34.22 -23.50 1.75
CA PHE A 796 -32.86 -23.33 1.18
C PHE A 796 -32.91 -22.78 -0.24
N GLY A 797 -34.09 -22.48 -0.80
CA GLY A 797 -34.25 -22.03 -2.18
C GLY A 797 -34.15 -23.15 -3.23
N ASN A 798 -34.15 -24.43 -2.83
CA ASN A 798 -34.20 -25.54 -3.78
C ASN A 798 -35.63 -25.82 -4.21
N ILE A 799 -35.83 -26.12 -5.49
CA ILE A 799 -37.15 -26.49 -6.02
C ILE A 799 -37.49 -27.88 -5.51
N ILE A 800 -38.48 -27.96 -4.62
CA ILE A 800 -39.02 -29.23 -4.12
C ILE A 800 -40.15 -29.75 -4.98
N MET A 801 -40.81 -28.92 -5.76
CA MET A 801 -41.92 -29.29 -6.63
C MET A 801 -42.08 -28.33 -7.78
N THR A 802 -42.24 -28.85 -8.99
CA THR A 802 -42.63 -28.11 -10.15
C THR A 802 -44.02 -28.51 -10.61
N LEU A 803 -44.91 -27.51 -10.80
CA LEU A 803 -46.29 -27.67 -11.19
C LEU A 803 -46.52 -27.12 -12.60
N TYR A 804 -47.20 -27.88 -13.45
CA TYR A 804 -47.45 -27.48 -14.83
C TYR A 804 -48.97 -27.30 -15.04
N TYR A 805 -49.36 -26.19 -15.71
CA TYR A 805 -50.74 -25.82 -15.94
C TYR A 805 -50.98 -25.51 -17.42
N ASP A 806 -52.16 -25.88 -17.93
CA ASP A 806 -52.65 -25.53 -19.27
C ASP A 806 -53.18 -24.08 -19.32
N GLN A 807 -53.67 -23.70 -20.48
CA GLN A 807 -54.25 -22.35 -20.75
C GLN A 807 -55.49 -22.03 -19.90
N ASP A 808 -56.22 -23.05 -19.42
CA ASP A 808 -57.43 -22.91 -18.59
C ASP A 808 -57.09 -22.95 -17.08
N GLY A 809 -55.81 -23.10 -16.75
CA GLY A 809 -55.35 -23.16 -15.37
C GLY A 809 -55.49 -24.56 -14.73
N ASN A 810 -55.80 -25.59 -15.53
CA ASN A 810 -55.83 -26.97 -15.01
C ASN A 810 -54.39 -27.52 -14.88
N ARG A 811 -54.11 -28.21 -13.76
CA ARG A 811 -52.81 -28.86 -13.54
C ARG A 811 -52.67 -30.05 -14.47
N ILE A 812 -51.65 -30.06 -15.31
CA ILE A 812 -51.39 -31.11 -16.32
C ILE A 812 -50.16 -31.98 -15.98
N GLY A 813 -49.33 -31.53 -15.00
CA GLY A 813 -48.17 -32.30 -14.59
C GLY A 813 -47.59 -31.81 -13.26
N VAL A 814 -46.74 -32.65 -12.67
CA VAL A 814 -45.92 -32.40 -11.48
C VAL A 814 -44.59 -33.11 -11.68
N SER A 815 -43.47 -32.45 -11.33
CA SER A 815 -42.17 -33.10 -11.11
C SER A 815 -41.64 -32.66 -9.76
N SER A 816 -41.01 -33.57 -9.06
CA SER A 816 -40.34 -33.38 -7.77
C SER A 816 -38.86 -33.53 -7.94
#